data_e5f662e96ab8c22a04ff72f83d1a5aa7
#
_entry.id   e5f662e96ab8c22a04ff72f83d1a5aa7
#
_cell.length_a   1.000
_cell.length_b   1.000
_cell.length_c   1.000
_cell.angle_alpha   90.00
_cell.angle_beta   90.00
_cell.angle_gamma   90.00
#
_symmetry.space_group_name_H-M   'P 1'
#
loop_
_entity.id
_entity.type
_entity.pdbx_description
1 polymer ?
#
loop_
_entity_poly.entity_id
_entity_poly.type
_entity_poly.pdbx_seq_one_letter_code
_entity_poly.pdbx_strand_id
1 'polypeptide(L)'
;MEATIVKNVEATLTEFKPWQVKAALELMDEGNTIPFISRYRKEATGTLDEVQLQTIQTTYHKAQELADRKQTVLKAIADQDKLTDALKHQIEAAPDLPTVEDLYLPYKQKRRTKAQIAKEQGLMPLANWLLHYEDTDLITKAAEFVTDEVADAPTALSGAHEILAEAISEMSTVRAWLRDYTTKNGRVVTKVTKQGATIDEKGVYQQYYDFDAAIKDMTSYRTLAINRGEKEKVLRVKIEVASEPIENYLAFRLIRGHAENDATRFVMAAAQDAYKRFLGPAIERELRHQMTEEADEQAINVFGENLYHLLMQAPIKGKMVLGFDPAYRTGCKLAVLDPSGKLIQTAVIYPHPPAPEAKRAQAQQAFLDLINQYQIEMVAIGNGTASRESEQFVATALKQLDRDVYYVIVNESGASVYSASQDARDEFPDLTVEKRSAISIGRRLQDPLAELVKIDPQAIGVGQYQHDLPETELKTELTAMVERAANRVGVNLNTASYQLLTYISGLSATIAKNIVKYRDENGQYVDRTQLKKVSRLGPKAYQQAVGFLRIVDGDNPLDNTDIHPESYPVATQILQDAQVTVSELGSSSANQALQALDPQTYVTDTVGLATVTDVINDLQKPGRDLRDSMPAPLLHQDVMTIDDLKVGMQLEGTVRNVVDFGAFVDIGVKHDGLVHVSRMSKKFIKDPRQVVSVGDIVTVWVYEVDLDRQRIQLTMLPPKNDHD
;
A
#
# COMPACT_ATOMS: atom_id res chain seq x y z
N MET A 1 10.97 -1.84 26.25
CA MET A 1 11.58 -2.50 25.04
C MET A 1 12.63 -3.51 25.46
N GLU A 2 12.67 -4.71 24.85
CA GLU A 2 13.72 -5.70 25.11
C GLU A 2 15.03 -5.30 24.39
N ALA A 3 16.11 -5.15 25.13
CA ALA A 3 17.40 -4.70 24.60
C ALA A 3 17.96 -5.62 23.49
N THR A 4 17.61 -6.90 23.52
CA THR A 4 18.03 -7.90 22.51
C THR A 4 17.32 -7.65 21.18
N ILE A 5 16.02 -7.33 21.19
CA ILE A 5 15.26 -7.04 19.97
C ILE A 5 15.80 -5.77 19.31
N VAL A 6 16.05 -4.71 20.10
CA VAL A 6 16.63 -3.46 19.59
C VAL A 6 17.96 -3.71 18.88
N LYS A 7 18.86 -4.51 19.49
CA LYS A 7 20.15 -4.87 18.85
C LYS A 7 19.97 -5.63 17.55
N ASN A 8 18.98 -6.51 17.46
CA ASN A 8 18.70 -7.22 16.21
C ASN A 8 18.22 -6.28 15.12
N VAL A 9 17.37 -5.30 15.47
CA VAL A 9 16.90 -4.26 14.54
C VAL A 9 18.08 -3.39 14.08
N GLU A 10 18.95 -2.96 15.00
CA GLU A 10 20.18 -2.20 14.67
C GLU A 10 21.10 -2.97 13.71
N ALA A 11 21.21 -4.29 13.87
CA ALA A 11 22.00 -5.14 13.00
C ALA A 11 21.37 -5.35 11.61
N THR A 12 20.04 -5.31 11.53
CA THR A 12 19.29 -5.46 10.28
C THR A 12 19.28 -4.16 9.46
N LEU A 13 19.11 -3.02 10.12
CA LEU A 13 18.99 -1.71 9.49
C LEU A 13 20.36 -0.99 9.45
N THR A 14 21.26 -1.49 8.62
CA THR A 14 22.65 -0.99 8.52
C THR A 14 22.79 0.40 7.89
N GLU A 15 21.75 0.88 7.21
CA GLU A 15 21.64 2.23 6.66
C GLU A 15 21.47 3.32 7.72
N PHE A 16 20.99 2.97 8.93
CA PHE A 16 20.83 3.88 10.05
C PHE A 16 21.94 3.68 11.08
N LYS A 17 22.27 4.77 11.78
CA LYS A 17 23.17 4.68 12.92
C LYS A 17 22.43 4.03 14.10
N PRO A 18 23.07 3.14 14.90
CA PRO A 18 22.41 2.46 16.02
C PRO A 18 21.68 3.39 16.98
N TRP A 19 22.26 4.57 17.28
CA TRP A 19 21.62 5.53 18.16
C TRP A 19 20.34 6.13 17.59
N GLN A 20 20.23 6.25 16.24
CA GLN A 20 19.02 6.74 15.58
C GLN A 20 17.88 5.75 15.72
N VAL A 21 18.15 4.46 15.48
CA VAL A 21 17.19 3.36 15.66
C VAL A 21 16.69 3.33 17.10
N LYS A 22 17.63 3.38 18.07
CA LYS A 22 17.30 3.37 19.49
C LYS A 22 16.44 4.57 19.87
N ALA A 23 16.85 5.79 19.52
CA ALA A 23 16.11 7.02 19.84
C ALA A 23 14.70 7.04 19.21
N ALA A 24 14.56 6.57 17.96
CA ALA A 24 13.26 6.47 17.31
C ALA A 24 12.33 5.51 18.06
N LEU A 25 12.82 4.33 18.43
CA LEU A 25 12.05 3.33 19.16
C LEU A 25 11.70 3.80 20.61
N GLU A 26 12.61 4.49 21.29
CA GLU A 26 12.34 5.08 22.62
C GLU A 26 11.22 6.11 22.54
N LEU A 27 11.27 7.03 21.57
CA LEU A 27 10.21 8.02 21.36
C LEU A 27 8.86 7.36 21.02
N MET A 28 8.85 6.29 20.21
CA MET A 28 7.62 5.53 19.92
C MET A 28 7.08 4.81 21.17
N ASP A 29 7.95 4.22 21.98
CA ASP A 29 7.58 3.55 23.25
C ASP A 29 7.00 4.52 24.27
N GLU A 30 7.48 5.77 24.28
CA GLU A 30 6.85 6.88 25.00
C GLU A 30 5.47 7.24 24.43
N GLY A 31 5.05 6.67 23.30
CA GLY A 31 3.77 6.87 22.62
C GLY A 31 3.71 8.16 21.80
N ASN A 32 4.85 8.61 21.26
CA ASN A 32 4.86 9.66 20.26
C ASN A 32 4.53 9.06 18.88
N THR A 33 3.78 9.79 18.08
CA THR A 33 3.41 9.37 16.71
C THR A 33 4.53 9.68 15.73
N ILE A 34 4.61 8.92 14.63
CA ILE A 34 5.60 9.12 13.57
C ILE A 34 5.58 10.56 13.01
N PRO A 35 4.44 11.15 12.65
CA PRO A 35 4.42 12.54 12.16
C PRO A 35 4.96 13.55 13.17
N PHE A 36 4.68 13.36 14.46
CA PHE A 36 5.20 14.22 15.51
C PHE A 36 6.72 14.08 15.68
N ILE A 37 7.24 12.85 15.65
CA ILE A 37 8.68 12.59 15.77
C ILE A 37 9.42 13.19 14.59
N SER A 38 8.97 12.93 13.36
CA SER A 38 9.63 13.39 12.13
C SER A 38 9.69 14.92 12.04
N ARG A 39 8.69 15.60 12.56
CA ARG A 39 8.59 17.05 12.45
C ARG A 39 9.14 17.81 13.64
N TYR A 40 8.86 17.36 14.87
CA TYR A 40 9.13 18.11 16.09
C TYR A 40 10.16 17.47 17.03
N ARG A 41 10.78 16.35 16.63
CA ARG A 41 11.83 15.66 17.39
C ARG A 41 13.05 15.30 16.50
N LYS A 42 13.32 16.15 15.51
CA LYS A 42 14.37 15.94 14.49
C LYS A 42 15.76 15.76 15.10
N GLU A 43 16.13 16.55 16.08
CA GLU A 43 17.42 16.46 16.75
C GLU A 43 17.59 15.14 17.48
N ALA A 44 16.55 14.64 18.12
CA ALA A 44 16.60 13.39 18.87
C ALA A 44 16.83 12.18 17.98
N THR A 45 16.34 12.22 16.72
CA THR A 45 16.46 11.11 15.75
C THR A 45 17.54 11.34 14.69
N GLY A 46 18.19 12.51 14.68
CA GLY A 46 19.11 12.89 13.61
C GLY A 46 18.41 13.08 12.28
N THR A 47 17.26 13.74 12.29
CA THR A 47 16.46 14.15 11.12
C THR A 47 15.85 12.99 10.32
N LEU A 48 15.49 11.88 10.98
CA LEU A 48 14.76 10.80 10.32
C LEU A 48 13.40 11.30 9.83
N ASP A 49 13.09 10.96 8.59
CA ASP A 49 11.79 11.26 7.98
C ASP A 49 10.72 10.19 8.35
N GLU A 50 9.48 10.42 7.93
CA GLU A 50 8.35 9.53 8.23
C GLU A 50 8.53 8.13 7.65
N VAL A 51 9.10 8.00 6.45
CA VAL A 51 9.34 6.70 5.80
C VAL A 51 10.40 5.90 6.54
N GLN A 52 11.49 6.58 6.95
CA GLN A 52 12.58 5.99 7.72
C GLN A 52 12.08 5.52 9.10
N LEU A 53 11.29 6.34 9.78
CA LEU A 53 10.67 5.98 11.07
C LEU A 53 9.70 4.80 10.93
N GLN A 54 8.91 4.75 9.86
CA GLN A 54 8.01 3.63 9.56
C GLN A 54 8.80 2.34 9.31
N THR A 55 9.92 2.42 8.58
CA THR A 55 10.82 1.29 8.33
C THR A 55 11.37 0.72 9.64
N ILE A 56 11.82 1.60 10.56
CA ILE A 56 12.32 1.19 11.89
C ILE A 56 11.19 0.51 12.69
N GLN A 57 9.99 1.08 12.71
CA GLN A 57 8.85 0.52 13.42
C GLN A 57 8.46 -0.87 12.88
N THR A 58 8.34 -1.01 11.57
CA THR A 58 7.97 -2.27 10.91
C THR A 58 9.02 -3.35 11.17
N THR A 59 10.31 -3.00 11.08
CA THR A 59 11.39 -3.94 11.36
C THR A 59 11.40 -4.37 12.83
N TYR A 60 11.11 -3.46 13.75
CA TYR A 60 10.97 -3.77 15.18
C TYR A 60 9.83 -4.75 15.43
N HIS A 61 8.66 -4.56 14.83
CA HIS A 61 7.53 -5.47 14.97
C HIS A 61 7.84 -6.86 14.41
N LYS A 62 8.45 -6.96 13.23
CA LYS A 62 8.89 -8.24 12.65
C LYS A 62 9.91 -8.96 13.58
N ALA A 63 10.84 -8.22 14.16
CA ALA A 63 11.81 -8.78 15.12
C ALA A 63 11.16 -9.24 16.43
N GLN A 64 10.13 -8.52 16.91
CA GLN A 64 9.35 -8.89 18.08
C GLN A 64 8.53 -10.15 17.83
N GLU A 65 7.85 -10.26 16.70
CA GLU A 65 7.10 -11.47 16.30
C GLU A 65 8.01 -12.71 16.25
N LEU A 66 9.22 -12.56 15.68
CA LEU A 66 10.21 -13.64 15.67
C LEU A 66 10.63 -14.05 17.09
N ALA A 67 10.88 -13.08 17.97
CA ALA A 67 11.25 -13.33 19.36
C ALA A 67 10.14 -14.05 20.13
N ASP A 68 8.90 -13.57 20.00
CA ASP A 68 7.72 -14.17 20.63
C ASP A 68 7.48 -15.61 20.12
N ARG A 69 7.70 -15.83 18.82
CA ARG A 69 7.59 -17.17 18.23
C ARG A 69 8.64 -18.11 18.78
N LYS A 70 9.91 -17.67 18.88
CA LYS A 70 10.98 -18.46 19.49
C LYS A 70 10.63 -18.89 20.91
N GLN A 71 10.15 -17.95 21.74
CA GLN A 71 9.74 -18.26 23.12
C GLN A 71 8.59 -19.26 23.16
N THR A 72 7.57 -19.09 22.30
CA THR A 72 6.45 -20.02 22.18
C THR A 72 6.90 -21.42 21.83
N VAL A 73 7.83 -21.55 20.88
CA VAL A 73 8.37 -22.84 20.43
C VAL A 73 9.22 -23.49 21.53
N LEU A 74 10.10 -22.71 22.17
CA LEU A 74 10.92 -23.22 23.28
C LEU A 74 10.06 -23.76 24.42
N LYS A 75 9.01 -23.05 24.80
CA LYS A 75 8.05 -23.50 25.81
C LYS A 75 7.34 -24.78 25.37
N ALA A 76 6.83 -24.83 24.14
CA ALA A 76 6.10 -25.99 23.64
C ALA A 76 6.96 -27.27 23.57
N ILE A 77 8.27 -27.13 23.35
CA ILE A 77 9.21 -28.27 23.37
C ILE A 77 9.59 -28.66 24.81
N ALA A 78 9.79 -27.66 25.68
CA ALA A 78 10.07 -27.89 27.10
C ALA A 78 8.92 -28.62 27.82
N ASP A 79 7.68 -28.25 27.52
CA ASP A 79 6.46 -28.88 28.05
C ASP A 79 6.33 -30.38 27.63
N GLN A 80 7.16 -30.84 26.64
CA GLN A 80 7.25 -32.22 26.21
C GLN A 80 8.49 -32.93 26.79
N ASP A 81 9.25 -32.29 27.67
CA ASP A 81 10.54 -32.81 28.22
C ASP A 81 11.58 -33.15 27.14
N LYS A 82 11.53 -32.46 25.97
CA LYS A 82 12.42 -32.74 24.83
C LYS A 82 13.40 -31.63 24.52
N LEU A 83 13.40 -30.54 25.27
CA LEU A 83 14.28 -29.40 25.03
C LEU A 83 15.69 -29.69 25.51
N THR A 84 16.64 -29.81 24.58
CA THR A 84 18.07 -29.91 24.88
C THR A 84 18.74 -28.55 24.78
N ASP A 85 19.88 -28.35 25.45
CA ASP A 85 20.66 -27.10 25.37
C ASP A 85 21.09 -26.77 23.93
N ALA A 86 21.48 -27.80 23.15
CA ALA A 86 21.84 -27.62 21.75
C ALA A 86 20.66 -27.10 20.89
N LEU A 87 19.48 -27.71 21.07
CA LEU A 87 18.26 -27.26 20.35
C LEU A 87 17.84 -25.87 20.78
N LYS A 88 17.92 -25.57 22.07
CA LYS A 88 17.64 -24.21 22.58
C LYS A 88 18.53 -23.18 21.90
N HIS A 89 19.85 -23.42 21.86
CA HIS A 89 20.78 -22.53 21.16
C HIS A 89 20.47 -22.38 19.66
N GLN A 90 20.08 -23.45 18.98
CA GLN A 90 19.71 -23.41 17.57
C GLN A 90 18.44 -22.55 17.34
N ILE A 91 17.42 -22.69 18.18
CA ILE A 91 16.18 -21.89 18.08
C ILE A 91 16.47 -20.42 18.41
N GLU A 92 17.23 -20.13 19.46
CA GLU A 92 17.62 -18.78 19.83
C GLU A 92 18.44 -18.10 18.72
N ALA A 93 19.33 -18.83 18.06
CA ALA A 93 20.17 -18.34 16.96
C ALA A 93 19.47 -18.29 15.59
N ALA A 94 18.27 -18.86 15.45
CA ALA A 94 17.56 -18.91 14.17
C ALA A 94 17.32 -17.48 13.62
N PRO A 95 17.67 -17.20 12.34
CA PRO A 95 17.60 -15.86 11.78
C PRO A 95 16.18 -15.44 11.39
N ASP A 96 15.29 -16.40 11.14
CA ASP A 96 13.96 -16.20 10.56
C ASP A 96 12.93 -17.22 11.05
N LEU A 97 11.66 -16.95 10.77
CA LEU A 97 10.53 -17.82 11.12
C LEU A 97 10.61 -19.21 10.47
N PRO A 98 10.93 -19.36 9.17
CA PRO A 98 11.08 -20.67 8.54
C PRO A 98 12.08 -21.58 9.25
N THR A 99 13.20 -21.02 9.68
CA THR A 99 14.21 -21.79 10.43
C THR A 99 13.68 -22.23 11.80
N VAL A 100 12.96 -21.37 12.51
CA VAL A 100 12.30 -21.72 13.78
C VAL A 100 11.27 -22.82 13.58
N GLU A 101 10.44 -22.72 12.53
CA GLU A 101 9.41 -23.71 12.22
C GLU A 101 10.01 -25.08 11.83
N ASP A 102 11.10 -25.08 11.07
CA ASP A 102 11.82 -26.31 10.71
C ASP A 102 12.40 -27.03 11.95
N LEU A 103 12.95 -26.28 12.89
CA LEU A 103 13.46 -26.83 14.16
C LEU A 103 12.30 -27.32 15.06
N TYR A 104 11.16 -26.72 15.01
CA TYR A 104 9.97 -27.12 15.78
C TYR A 104 9.21 -28.29 15.17
N LEU A 105 9.31 -28.52 13.86
CA LEU A 105 8.48 -29.47 13.11
C LEU A 105 8.47 -30.91 13.71
N PRO A 106 9.60 -31.49 14.19
CA PRO A 106 9.60 -32.82 14.82
C PRO A 106 8.83 -32.91 16.15
N TYR A 107 8.61 -31.77 16.81
CA TYR A 107 7.96 -31.67 18.13
C TYR A 107 6.49 -31.18 18.04
N LYS A 108 6.07 -30.76 16.85
CA LYS A 108 4.70 -30.26 16.61
C LYS A 108 3.70 -31.42 16.75
N GLN A 109 2.63 -31.19 17.51
CA GLN A 109 1.54 -32.16 17.61
C GLN A 109 0.93 -32.41 16.24
N LYS A 110 0.91 -33.68 15.83
CA LYS A 110 0.38 -34.11 14.53
C LYS A 110 -0.89 -34.95 14.71
N ARG A 111 -1.67 -35.01 13.65
CA ARG A 111 -2.70 -36.05 13.53
C ARG A 111 -2.00 -37.40 13.42
N ARG A 112 -2.71 -38.48 13.81
CA ARG A 112 -2.18 -39.86 13.73
C ARG A 112 -1.74 -40.21 12.30
N THR A 113 -0.44 -40.21 12.05
CA THR A 113 0.17 -40.51 10.75
C THR A 113 0.41 -42.00 10.59
N LYS A 114 0.68 -42.48 9.35
CA LYS A 114 1.10 -43.87 9.13
C LYS A 114 2.39 -44.19 9.86
N ALA A 115 3.35 -43.26 9.90
CA ALA A 115 4.57 -43.38 10.65
C ALA A 115 4.29 -43.49 12.16
N GLN A 116 3.34 -42.73 12.69
CA GLN A 116 2.96 -42.83 14.09
C GLN A 116 2.34 -44.21 14.42
N ILE A 117 1.47 -44.71 13.54
CA ILE A 117 0.90 -46.09 13.67
C ILE A 117 2.03 -47.11 13.67
N ALA A 118 2.98 -47.03 12.75
CA ALA A 118 4.13 -47.95 12.69
C ALA A 118 5.01 -47.85 13.94
N LYS A 119 5.20 -46.66 14.52
CA LYS A 119 5.91 -46.50 15.82
C LYS A 119 5.16 -47.17 16.98
N GLU A 120 3.84 -47.02 17.02
CA GLU A 120 2.96 -47.68 18.01
C GLU A 120 3.02 -49.22 17.88
N GLN A 121 3.16 -49.73 16.66
CA GLN A 121 3.38 -51.17 16.37
C GLN A 121 4.80 -51.69 16.67
N GLY A 122 5.66 -50.82 17.23
CA GLY A 122 7.00 -51.24 17.65
C GLY A 122 8.04 -51.31 16.52
N LEU A 123 7.81 -50.70 15.36
CA LEU A 123 8.68 -50.77 14.18
C LEU A 123 9.82 -49.76 14.16
N MET A 124 9.95 -48.88 15.17
CA MET A 124 11.06 -47.93 15.28
C MET A 124 12.45 -48.59 15.34
N PRO A 125 12.67 -49.72 16.11
CA PRO A 125 13.96 -50.37 16.09
C PRO A 125 14.35 -50.92 14.72
N LEU A 126 13.41 -51.42 13.91
CA LEU A 126 13.66 -51.83 12.53
C LEU A 126 14.08 -50.63 11.65
N ALA A 127 13.39 -49.52 11.75
CA ALA A 127 13.75 -48.28 11.03
C ALA A 127 15.16 -47.81 11.41
N ASN A 128 15.50 -47.84 12.70
CA ASN A 128 16.85 -47.50 13.18
C ASN A 128 17.92 -48.48 12.69
N TRP A 129 17.62 -49.78 12.69
CA TRP A 129 18.54 -50.80 12.19
C TRP A 129 18.87 -50.59 10.71
N LEU A 130 17.89 -50.25 9.88
CA LEU A 130 18.10 -49.95 8.46
C LEU A 130 19.10 -48.79 8.22
N LEU A 131 19.23 -47.88 9.15
CA LEU A 131 20.21 -46.78 9.10
C LEU A 131 21.64 -47.19 9.45
N HIS A 132 21.91 -48.44 9.89
CA HIS A 132 23.25 -48.95 10.05
C HIS A 132 23.84 -49.55 8.75
N TYR A 133 22.98 -49.70 7.71
CA TYR A 133 23.37 -50.14 6.35
C TYR A 133 24.05 -51.51 6.30
N GLU A 134 23.66 -52.41 7.20
CA GLU A 134 24.19 -53.76 7.24
C GLU A 134 23.81 -54.55 5.98
N ASP A 135 24.75 -55.32 5.44
CA ASP A 135 24.54 -56.19 4.28
C ASP A 135 23.85 -57.50 4.70
N THR A 136 22.57 -57.41 5.02
CA THR A 136 21.73 -58.50 5.51
C THR A 136 20.42 -58.53 4.72
N ASP A 137 19.86 -59.70 4.50
CA ASP A 137 18.55 -59.83 3.89
C ASP A 137 17.46 -59.12 4.72
N LEU A 138 16.85 -58.09 4.13
CA LEU A 138 15.87 -57.22 4.80
C LEU A 138 14.62 -58.00 5.23
N ILE A 139 14.21 -59.03 4.46
CA ILE A 139 13.03 -59.83 4.79
C ILE A 139 13.27 -60.68 6.03
N THR A 140 14.44 -61.30 6.11
CA THR A 140 14.84 -62.06 7.29
C THR A 140 14.87 -61.20 8.55
N LYS A 141 15.43 -59.99 8.44
CA LYS A 141 15.47 -59.06 9.58
C LYS A 141 14.08 -58.54 9.95
N ALA A 142 13.24 -58.18 8.97
CA ALA A 142 11.91 -57.68 9.20
C ALA A 142 10.96 -58.74 9.80
N ALA A 143 11.22 -60.02 9.54
CA ALA A 143 10.44 -61.12 10.14
C ALA A 143 10.55 -61.19 11.68
N GLU A 144 11.62 -60.63 12.28
CA GLU A 144 11.77 -60.50 13.74
C GLU A 144 10.75 -59.55 14.37
N PHE A 145 10.11 -58.69 13.57
CA PHE A 145 9.16 -57.66 13.98
C PHE A 145 7.68 -58.00 13.64
N VAL A 146 7.45 -59.23 13.17
CA VAL A 146 6.09 -59.73 12.93
C VAL A 146 5.39 -59.96 14.28
N THR A 147 4.21 -59.42 14.44
CA THR A 147 3.36 -59.51 15.64
C THR A 147 1.91 -59.68 15.26
N ASP A 148 0.99 -59.77 16.22
CA ASP A 148 -0.47 -59.81 15.94
C ASP A 148 -0.94 -58.53 15.21
N GLU A 149 -0.23 -57.42 15.39
CA GLU A 149 -0.56 -56.14 14.74
C GLU A 149 0.24 -55.90 13.42
N VAL A 150 1.30 -56.68 13.19
CA VAL A 150 2.16 -56.62 12.00
C VAL A 150 2.16 -57.97 11.30
N ALA A 151 1.33 -58.14 10.31
CA ALA A 151 0.96 -59.42 9.73
C ALA A 151 2.14 -60.22 9.11
N ASP A 152 3.13 -59.53 8.53
CA ASP A 152 4.25 -60.16 7.83
C ASP A 152 5.47 -59.22 7.70
N ALA A 153 6.59 -59.71 7.24
CA ALA A 153 7.82 -58.97 7.04
C ALA A 153 7.68 -57.81 6.01
N PRO A 154 6.96 -57.92 4.89
CA PRO A 154 6.66 -56.80 4.02
C PRO A 154 5.90 -55.68 4.70
N THR A 155 4.92 -55.99 5.55
CA THR A 155 4.17 -55.01 6.36
C THR A 155 5.10 -54.30 7.35
N ALA A 156 6.02 -55.03 8.02
CA ALA A 156 7.04 -54.46 8.90
C ALA A 156 7.96 -53.48 8.14
N LEU A 157 8.44 -53.86 6.96
CA LEU A 157 9.24 -52.97 6.10
C LEU A 157 8.44 -51.74 5.63
N SER A 158 7.17 -51.91 5.25
CA SER A 158 6.33 -50.76 4.90
C SER A 158 6.17 -49.79 6.06
N GLY A 159 6.00 -50.26 7.27
CA GLY A 159 5.97 -49.43 8.47
C GLY A 159 7.29 -48.70 8.75
N ALA A 160 8.43 -49.42 8.63
CA ALA A 160 9.75 -48.82 8.75
C ALA A 160 10.01 -47.76 7.67
N HIS A 161 9.56 -47.98 6.43
CA HIS A 161 9.62 -47.02 5.35
C HIS A 161 8.86 -45.72 5.69
N GLU A 162 7.62 -45.81 6.19
CA GLU A 162 6.85 -44.63 6.60
C GLU A 162 7.54 -43.87 7.74
N ILE A 163 8.15 -44.56 8.72
CA ILE A 163 8.92 -43.92 9.79
C ILE A 163 10.14 -43.18 9.23
N LEU A 164 10.91 -43.81 8.33
CA LEU A 164 12.07 -43.18 7.69
C LEU A 164 11.66 -42.00 6.82
N ALA A 165 10.61 -42.12 6.01
CA ALA A 165 10.13 -41.05 5.15
C ALA A 165 9.68 -39.83 5.98
N GLU A 166 8.96 -40.05 7.08
CA GLU A 166 8.59 -38.97 7.99
C GLU A 166 9.84 -38.31 8.62
N ALA A 167 10.73 -39.08 9.16
CA ALA A 167 11.96 -38.59 9.82
C ALA A 167 12.84 -37.77 8.85
N ILE A 168 13.04 -38.25 7.62
CA ILE A 168 13.78 -37.50 6.58
C ILE A 168 13.07 -36.21 6.23
N SER A 169 11.73 -36.20 6.13
CA SER A 169 10.95 -35.00 5.80
C SER A 169 11.02 -33.90 6.86
N GLU A 170 11.39 -34.27 8.09
CA GLU A 170 11.52 -33.37 9.24
C GLU A 170 12.94 -32.90 9.51
N MET A 171 13.92 -33.40 8.76
CA MET A 171 15.31 -32.96 8.91
C MET A 171 15.43 -31.48 8.52
N SER A 172 15.67 -30.59 9.49
CA SER A 172 15.83 -29.15 9.27
C SER A 172 16.92 -28.83 8.25
N THR A 173 18.03 -29.57 8.24
CA THR A 173 19.14 -29.42 7.28
C THR A 173 18.73 -29.76 5.85
N VAL A 174 17.89 -30.79 5.66
CA VAL A 174 17.36 -31.19 4.34
C VAL A 174 16.36 -30.13 3.85
N ARG A 175 15.47 -29.66 4.73
CA ARG A 175 14.49 -28.64 4.42
C ARG A 175 15.16 -27.31 4.03
N ALA A 176 16.14 -26.86 4.82
CA ALA A 176 16.87 -25.62 4.55
C ALA A 176 17.61 -25.68 3.20
N TRP A 177 18.30 -26.80 2.91
CA TRP A 177 18.98 -26.98 1.64
C TRP A 177 17.99 -27.01 0.47
N LEU A 178 16.90 -27.75 0.59
CA LEU A 178 15.88 -27.87 -0.46
C LEU A 178 15.20 -26.53 -0.74
N ARG A 179 14.90 -25.76 0.29
CA ARG A 179 14.38 -24.39 0.16
C ARG A 179 15.34 -23.51 -0.63
N ASP A 180 16.60 -23.44 -0.21
CA ASP A 180 17.63 -22.64 -0.90
C ASP A 180 17.83 -23.08 -2.35
N TYR A 181 17.92 -24.39 -2.59
CA TYR A 181 18.06 -24.96 -3.93
C TYR A 181 16.86 -24.60 -4.83
N THR A 182 15.64 -24.77 -4.32
CA THR A 182 14.40 -24.47 -5.08
C THR A 182 14.24 -22.99 -5.34
N THR A 183 14.55 -22.12 -4.36
CA THR A 183 14.54 -20.68 -4.54
C THR A 183 15.45 -20.22 -5.67
N LYS A 184 16.67 -20.80 -5.74
CA LYS A 184 17.69 -20.44 -6.74
C LYS A 184 17.42 -21.01 -8.13
N ASN A 185 16.87 -22.22 -8.22
CA ASN A 185 16.78 -22.99 -9.45
C ASN A 185 15.34 -23.31 -9.90
N GLY A 186 14.36 -23.04 -9.04
CA GLY A 186 12.95 -23.33 -9.29
C GLY A 186 12.36 -22.40 -10.35
N ARG A 187 11.34 -22.89 -11.01
CA ARG A 187 10.58 -22.17 -12.05
C ARG A 187 9.11 -22.22 -11.72
N VAL A 188 8.46 -21.08 -11.82
CA VAL A 188 7.00 -20.98 -11.75
C VAL A 188 6.44 -21.35 -13.10
N VAL A 189 5.69 -22.45 -13.16
CA VAL A 189 5.06 -22.95 -14.36
C VAL A 189 3.55 -22.87 -14.21
N THR A 190 2.87 -22.26 -15.19
CA THR A 190 1.41 -22.22 -15.20
C THR A 190 0.86 -22.88 -16.47
N LYS A 191 -0.30 -23.49 -16.32
CA LYS A 191 -1.04 -24.06 -17.47
C LYS A 191 -2.53 -23.75 -17.32
N VAL A 192 -3.19 -23.49 -18.45
CA VAL A 192 -4.64 -23.32 -18.48
C VAL A 192 -5.33 -24.63 -18.05
N THR A 193 -6.35 -24.53 -17.23
CA THR A 193 -7.18 -25.70 -16.86
C THR A 193 -8.07 -26.13 -18.03
N LYS A 194 -8.65 -27.33 -17.96
CA LYS A 194 -9.53 -27.84 -19.03
C LYS A 194 -10.70 -26.89 -19.35
N GLN A 195 -11.20 -26.17 -18.37
CA GLN A 195 -12.31 -25.21 -18.52
C GLN A 195 -11.82 -23.76 -18.50
N GLY A 196 -10.52 -23.51 -18.27
CA GLY A 196 -9.95 -22.19 -18.06
C GLY A 196 -10.19 -21.24 -19.23
N ALA A 197 -9.98 -21.70 -20.46
CA ALA A 197 -10.24 -20.87 -21.64
C ALA A 197 -11.73 -20.50 -21.84
N THR A 198 -12.65 -21.33 -21.34
CA THR A 198 -14.08 -21.01 -21.35
C THR A 198 -14.48 -20.06 -20.23
N ILE A 199 -13.81 -20.16 -19.08
CA ILE A 199 -14.03 -19.24 -17.94
C ILE A 199 -13.47 -17.86 -18.27
N ASP A 200 -12.31 -17.78 -18.89
CA ASP A 200 -11.64 -16.55 -19.29
C ASP A 200 -12.09 -16.08 -20.68
N GLU A 201 -13.39 -15.79 -20.83
CA GLU A 201 -13.99 -15.34 -22.10
C GLU A 201 -13.31 -14.09 -22.69
N LYS A 202 -12.77 -13.23 -21.82
CA LYS A 202 -12.09 -11.98 -22.21
C LYS A 202 -10.58 -12.15 -22.46
N GLY A 203 -10.03 -13.34 -22.23
CA GLY A 203 -8.60 -13.62 -22.40
C GLY A 203 -7.68 -12.85 -21.46
N VAL A 204 -8.17 -12.51 -20.26
CA VAL A 204 -7.42 -11.74 -19.24
C VAL A 204 -6.12 -12.44 -18.84
N TYR A 205 -6.16 -13.78 -18.75
CA TYR A 205 -5.03 -14.62 -18.33
C TYR A 205 -4.31 -15.29 -19.51
N GLN A 206 -4.63 -14.95 -20.75
CA GLN A 206 -4.10 -15.64 -21.95
C GLN A 206 -2.58 -15.72 -21.98
N GLN A 207 -1.87 -14.69 -21.50
CA GLN A 207 -0.41 -14.67 -21.41
C GLN A 207 0.17 -15.68 -20.39
N TYR A 208 -0.66 -16.21 -19.49
CA TYR A 208 -0.29 -17.19 -18.47
C TYR A 208 -0.82 -18.61 -18.76
N TYR A 209 -1.41 -18.86 -19.93
CA TYR A 209 -1.94 -20.18 -20.30
C TYR A 209 -0.86 -21.25 -20.44
N ASP A 210 0.34 -20.84 -20.85
CA ASP A 210 1.55 -21.65 -20.92
C ASP A 210 2.75 -20.74 -20.58
N PHE A 211 2.89 -20.46 -19.29
CA PHE A 211 3.90 -19.53 -18.79
C PHE A 211 4.96 -20.30 -17.99
N ASP A 212 6.22 -19.92 -18.15
CA ASP A 212 7.36 -20.50 -17.50
C ASP A 212 8.41 -19.41 -17.22
N ALA A 213 8.71 -19.17 -15.92
CA ALA A 213 9.72 -18.20 -15.50
C ALA A 213 10.48 -18.68 -14.26
N ALA A 214 11.76 -18.32 -14.14
CA ALA A 214 12.48 -18.58 -12.90
C ALA A 214 11.87 -17.79 -11.73
N ILE A 215 11.91 -18.36 -10.52
CA ILE A 215 11.38 -17.69 -9.30
C ILE A 215 11.97 -16.29 -9.15
N LYS A 216 13.29 -16.13 -9.36
CA LYS A 216 13.98 -14.83 -9.27
C LYS A 216 13.53 -13.77 -10.27
N ASP A 217 12.89 -14.17 -11.35
CA ASP A 217 12.41 -13.29 -12.43
C ASP A 217 10.90 -13.00 -12.30
N MET A 218 10.26 -13.52 -11.25
CA MET A 218 8.87 -13.21 -10.93
C MET A 218 8.77 -11.80 -10.37
N THR A 219 7.76 -11.08 -10.85
CA THR A 219 7.42 -9.74 -10.36
C THR A 219 6.10 -9.80 -9.61
N SER A 220 5.86 -8.84 -8.72
CA SER A 220 4.67 -8.80 -7.87
C SER A 220 3.38 -8.87 -8.68
N TYR A 221 3.26 -8.08 -9.75
CA TYR A 221 2.06 -8.10 -10.58
C TYR A 221 1.80 -9.45 -11.27
N ARG A 222 2.88 -10.18 -11.67
CA ARG A 222 2.75 -11.53 -12.24
C ARG A 222 2.28 -12.53 -11.19
N THR A 223 2.85 -12.45 -10.00
CA THR A 223 2.46 -13.31 -8.86
C THR A 223 0.99 -13.10 -8.53
N LEU A 224 0.53 -11.85 -8.38
CA LEU A 224 -0.87 -11.53 -8.12
C LEU A 224 -1.81 -11.96 -9.24
N ALA A 225 -1.42 -11.72 -10.50
CA ALA A 225 -2.20 -12.15 -11.67
C ALA A 225 -2.38 -13.68 -11.72
N ILE A 226 -1.29 -14.43 -11.49
CA ILE A 226 -1.28 -15.90 -11.50
C ILE A 226 -2.11 -16.43 -10.33
N ASN A 227 -1.99 -15.84 -9.13
CA ASN A 227 -2.75 -16.23 -7.96
C ASN A 227 -4.27 -16.01 -8.17
N ARG A 228 -4.66 -14.87 -8.76
CA ARG A 228 -6.06 -14.62 -9.12
C ARG A 228 -6.55 -15.62 -10.16
N GLY A 229 -5.77 -15.88 -11.22
CA GLY A 229 -6.13 -16.86 -12.24
C GLY A 229 -6.29 -18.29 -11.69
N GLU A 230 -5.49 -18.68 -10.69
CA GLU A 230 -5.64 -19.95 -9.98
C GLU A 230 -6.90 -19.97 -9.09
N LYS A 231 -7.16 -18.90 -8.34
CA LYS A 231 -8.36 -18.71 -7.51
C LYS A 231 -9.64 -18.79 -8.35
N GLU A 232 -9.62 -18.22 -9.55
CA GLU A 232 -10.72 -18.25 -10.50
C GLU A 232 -10.79 -19.57 -11.30
N LYS A 233 -9.90 -20.53 -11.03
CA LYS A 233 -9.83 -21.86 -11.68
C LYS A 233 -9.49 -21.81 -13.16
N VAL A 234 -8.97 -20.70 -13.66
CA VAL A 234 -8.47 -20.56 -15.03
C VAL A 234 -7.12 -21.21 -15.18
N LEU A 235 -6.23 -21.00 -14.21
CA LEU A 235 -4.86 -21.49 -14.24
C LEU A 235 -4.63 -22.62 -13.23
N ARG A 236 -3.65 -23.46 -13.53
CA ARG A 236 -3.00 -24.37 -12.60
C ARG A 236 -1.55 -23.94 -12.47
N VAL A 237 -1.08 -23.77 -11.24
CA VAL A 237 0.25 -23.22 -10.93
C VAL A 237 1.09 -24.24 -10.19
N LYS A 238 2.39 -24.32 -10.52
CA LYS A 238 3.37 -25.17 -9.86
C LYS A 238 4.72 -24.52 -9.81
N ILE A 239 5.53 -24.90 -8.83
CA ILE A 239 6.97 -24.69 -8.85
C ILE A 239 7.65 -25.98 -9.28
N GLU A 240 8.33 -25.95 -10.40
CA GLU A 240 9.09 -27.07 -10.93
C GLU A 240 10.59 -26.85 -10.74
N VAL A 241 11.31 -27.90 -10.35
CA VAL A 241 12.76 -27.89 -10.14
C VAL A 241 13.34 -29.24 -10.54
N ALA A 242 14.57 -29.26 -11.02
CA ALA A 242 15.26 -30.50 -11.39
C ALA A 242 15.42 -31.45 -10.21
N SER A 243 14.97 -32.71 -10.34
CA SER A 243 15.01 -33.70 -9.25
C SER A 243 16.38 -34.33 -9.05
N GLU A 244 17.20 -34.46 -10.10
CA GLU A 244 18.51 -35.13 -10.03
C GLU A 244 19.46 -34.53 -8.97
N PRO A 245 19.66 -33.19 -8.87
CA PRO A 245 20.47 -32.61 -7.80
C PRO A 245 19.90 -32.84 -6.40
N ILE A 246 18.56 -32.96 -6.27
CA ILE A 246 17.92 -33.26 -4.99
C ILE A 246 18.20 -34.71 -4.59
N GLU A 247 18.09 -35.67 -5.51
CA GLU A 247 18.41 -37.07 -5.27
C GLU A 247 19.90 -37.24 -4.91
N ASN A 248 20.78 -36.56 -5.63
CA ASN A 248 22.21 -36.54 -5.33
C ASN A 248 22.53 -35.99 -3.93
N TYR A 249 21.82 -34.89 -3.52
CA TYR A 249 22.00 -34.35 -2.18
C TYR A 249 21.49 -35.31 -1.10
N LEU A 250 20.33 -35.93 -1.29
CA LEU A 250 19.77 -36.91 -0.37
C LEU A 250 20.72 -38.14 -0.23
N ALA A 251 21.24 -38.64 -1.36
CA ALA A 251 22.23 -39.70 -1.35
C ALA A 251 23.50 -39.30 -0.59
N PHE A 252 24.05 -38.13 -0.89
CA PHE A 252 25.21 -37.59 -0.17
C PHE A 252 24.94 -37.46 1.33
N ARG A 253 23.75 -37.03 1.74
CA ARG A 253 23.43 -36.78 3.13
C ARG A 253 23.16 -38.04 3.94
N LEU A 254 22.52 -39.03 3.31
CA LEU A 254 22.04 -40.23 4.00
C LEU A 254 22.98 -41.41 3.88
N ILE A 255 23.50 -41.73 2.69
CA ILE A 255 24.21 -42.97 2.42
C ILE A 255 25.69 -42.81 2.06
N ARG A 256 26.24 -41.58 2.14
CA ARG A 256 27.64 -41.33 1.82
C ARG A 256 28.58 -42.19 2.68
N GLY A 257 29.51 -42.90 2.02
CA GLY A 257 30.51 -43.74 2.67
C GLY A 257 30.05 -45.18 2.94
N HIS A 258 28.82 -45.51 2.58
CA HIS A 258 28.31 -46.89 2.67
C HIS A 258 28.30 -47.55 1.28
N ALA A 259 28.55 -48.86 1.25
CA ALA A 259 28.45 -49.63 0.03
C ALA A 259 27.00 -49.76 -0.42
N GLU A 260 26.79 -49.91 -1.71
CA GLU A 260 25.44 -50.15 -2.24
C GLU A 260 24.98 -51.58 -1.84
N ASN A 261 23.89 -51.64 -1.08
CA ASN A 261 23.24 -52.87 -0.65
C ASN A 261 21.72 -52.66 -0.52
N ASP A 262 20.98 -53.66 -0.07
CA ASP A 262 19.52 -53.58 0.04
C ASP A 262 19.07 -52.52 1.04
N ALA A 263 19.78 -52.33 2.14
CA ALA A 263 19.45 -51.30 3.15
C ALA A 263 19.68 -49.88 2.61
N THR A 264 20.78 -49.61 1.89
CA THR A 264 21.01 -48.32 1.26
C THR A 264 19.95 -47.99 0.19
N ARG A 265 19.58 -48.97 -0.64
CA ARG A 265 18.50 -48.83 -1.62
C ARG A 265 17.15 -48.54 -0.96
N PHE A 266 16.85 -49.22 0.14
CA PHE A 266 15.63 -49.05 0.92
C PHE A 266 15.54 -47.64 1.51
N VAL A 267 16.60 -47.15 2.16
CA VAL A 267 16.64 -45.79 2.72
C VAL A 267 16.53 -44.75 1.64
N MET A 268 17.16 -44.94 0.48
CA MET A 268 17.00 -44.03 -0.66
C MET A 268 15.59 -44.01 -1.24
N ALA A 269 14.91 -45.16 -1.29
CA ALA A 269 13.51 -45.23 -1.69
C ALA A 269 12.61 -44.47 -0.71
N ALA A 270 12.87 -44.58 0.61
CA ALA A 270 12.16 -43.78 1.62
C ALA A 270 12.47 -42.28 1.49
N ALA A 271 13.68 -41.87 1.13
CA ALA A 271 14.05 -40.49 0.89
C ALA A 271 13.40 -39.90 -0.34
N GLN A 272 13.34 -40.64 -1.45
CA GLN A 272 12.62 -40.24 -2.66
C GLN A 272 11.12 -40.09 -2.38
N ASP A 273 10.54 -40.97 -1.61
CA ASP A 273 9.13 -40.90 -1.20
C ASP A 273 8.88 -39.72 -0.26
N ALA A 274 9.79 -39.48 0.71
CA ALA A 274 9.76 -38.29 1.57
C ALA A 274 9.77 -36.99 0.74
N TYR A 275 10.59 -36.91 -0.30
CA TYR A 275 10.59 -35.77 -1.21
C TYR A 275 9.26 -35.63 -1.95
N LYS A 276 8.78 -36.70 -2.59
CA LYS A 276 7.57 -36.64 -3.42
C LYS A 276 6.30 -36.32 -2.63
N ARG A 277 6.14 -36.91 -1.44
CA ARG A 277 4.89 -36.79 -0.65
C ARG A 277 4.92 -35.62 0.34
N PHE A 278 6.07 -35.28 0.89
CA PHE A 278 6.15 -34.35 2.02
C PHE A 278 6.99 -33.11 1.70
N LEU A 279 8.28 -33.27 1.39
CA LEU A 279 9.23 -32.17 1.27
C LEU A 279 8.90 -31.26 0.06
N GLY A 280 8.81 -31.83 -1.13
CA GLY A 280 8.54 -31.07 -2.36
C GLY A 280 7.25 -30.23 -2.25
N PRO A 281 6.09 -30.85 -1.95
CA PRO A 281 4.84 -30.08 -1.77
C PRO A 281 4.86 -29.09 -0.61
N ALA A 282 5.64 -29.34 0.45
CA ALA A 282 5.75 -28.40 1.57
C ALA A 282 6.56 -27.16 1.17
N ILE A 283 7.73 -27.37 0.54
CA ILE A 283 8.59 -26.26 0.08
C ILE A 283 7.90 -25.47 -1.05
N GLU A 284 7.19 -26.14 -1.98
CA GLU A 284 6.39 -25.45 -2.99
C GLU A 284 5.37 -24.50 -2.36
N ARG A 285 4.59 -24.97 -1.38
CA ARG A 285 3.61 -24.11 -0.67
C ARG A 285 4.28 -22.98 0.08
N GLU A 286 5.39 -23.23 0.74
CA GLU A 286 6.17 -22.24 1.48
C GLU A 286 6.69 -21.14 0.55
N LEU A 287 7.34 -21.50 -0.55
CA LEU A 287 7.87 -20.54 -1.51
C LEU A 287 6.75 -19.76 -2.22
N ARG A 288 5.63 -20.42 -2.54
CA ARG A 288 4.46 -19.72 -3.10
C ARG A 288 3.86 -18.74 -2.11
N HIS A 289 3.82 -19.08 -0.82
CA HIS A 289 3.35 -18.17 0.23
C HIS A 289 4.30 -16.99 0.37
N GLN A 290 5.60 -17.21 0.45
CA GLN A 290 6.60 -16.15 0.51
C GLN A 290 6.51 -15.21 -0.70
N MET A 291 6.43 -15.75 -1.92
CA MET A 291 6.26 -14.95 -3.14
C MET A 291 4.98 -14.11 -3.10
N THR A 292 3.91 -14.65 -2.51
CA THR A 292 2.63 -13.93 -2.37
C THR A 292 2.76 -12.80 -1.35
N GLU A 293 3.36 -13.05 -0.17
CA GLU A 293 3.60 -12.04 0.85
C GLU A 293 4.47 -10.88 0.33
N GLU A 294 5.56 -11.20 -0.40
CA GLU A 294 6.42 -10.19 -1.03
C GLU A 294 5.65 -9.37 -2.09
N ALA A 295 4.80 -10.03 -2.87
CA ALA A 295 3.98 -9.36 -3.88
C ALA A 295 2.88 -8.48 -3.26
N ASP A 296 2.25 -8.95 -2.19
CA ASP A 296 1.25 -8.21 -1.43
C ASP A 296 1.87 -6.97 -0.78
N GLU A 297 2.99 -7.10 -0.08
CA GLU A 297 3.72 -6.00 0.56
C GLU A 297 4.09 -4.92 -0.47
N GLN A 298 4.63 -5.31 -1.62
CA GLN A 298 4.98 -4.37 -2.68
C GLN A 298 3.75 -3.68 -3.28
N ALA A 299 2.66 -4.42 -3.52
CA ALA A 299 1.42 -3.85 -4.06
C ALA A 299 0.75 -2.89 -3.07
N ILE A 300 0.74 -3.22 -1.78
CA ILE A 300 0.21 -2.39 -0.71
C ILE A 300 0.98 -1.07 -0.65
N ASN A 301 2.32 -1.11 -0.71
CA ASN A 301 3.16 0.09 -0.73
C ASN A 301 2.86 0.99 -1.95
N VAL A 302 2.72 0.39 -3.15
CA VAL A 302 2.35 1.14 -4.38
C VAL A 302 0.99 1.79 -4.22
N PHE A 303 0.02 1.08 -3.67
CA PHE A 303 -1.34 1.61 -3.48
C PHE A 303 -1.38 2.70 -2.42
N GLY A 304 -0.57 2.58 -1.37
CA GLY A 304 -0.37 3.63 -0.38
C GLY A 304 0.16 4.92 -1.00
N GLU A 305 1.23 4.84 -1.78
CA GLU A 305 1.79 6.00 -2.47
C GLU A 305 0.81 6.59 -3.50
N ASN A 306 0.08 5.76 -4.25
CA ASN A 306 -0.95 6.25 -5.17
C ASN A 306 -2.05 7.04 -4.42
N LEU A 307 -2.50 6.56 -3.28
CA LEU A 307 -3.45 7.26 -2.42
C LEU A 307 -2.86 8.58 -1.90
N TYR A 308 -1.62 8.53 -1.40
CA TYR A 308 -0.94 9.73 -0.91
C TYR A 308 -0.87 10.82 -1.98
N HIS A 309 -0.46 10.50 -3.20
CA HIS A 309 -0.41 11.46 -4.30
C HIS A 309 -1.79 11.98 -4.69
N LEU A 310 -2.82 11.13 -4.66
CA LEU A 310 -4.20 11.55 -4.91
C LEU A 310 -4.68 12.58 -3.86
N LEU A 311 -4.36 12.37 -2.58
CA LEU A 311 -4.68 13.28 -1.48
C LEU A 311 -3.89 14.60 -1.56
N MET A 312 -2.67 14.55 -2.08
CA MET A 312 -1.77 15.69 -2.21
C MET A 312 -1.96 16.51 -3.50
N GLN A 313 -2.95 16.20 -4.33
CA GLN A 313 -3.27 17.00 -5.51
C GLN A 313 -3.62 18.44 -5.13
N ALA A 314 -3.23 19.38 -6.00
CA ALA A 314 -3.51 20.80 -5.80
C ALA A 314 -5.02 21.07 -5.72
N PRO A 315 -5.51 21.72 -4.66
CA PRO A 315 -6.91 22.09 -4.53
C PRO A 315 -7.25 23.27 -5.47
N ILE A 316 -8.44 23.25 -6.07
CA ILE A 316 -8.97 24.40 -6.83
C ILE A 316 -9.77 25.28 -5.89
N LYS A 317 -9.09 26.23 -5.23
CA LYS A 317 -9.68 27.12 -4.23
C LYS A 317 -10.43 28.30 -4.85
N GLY A 318 -11.46 28.78 -4.18
CA GLY A 318 -12.11 30.04 -4.49
C GLY A 318 -13.00 30.06 -5.74
N LYS A 319 -13.34 28.89 -6.30
CA LYS A 319 -14.13 28.74 -7.52
C LYS A 319 -15.54 28.21 -7.25
N MET A 320 -16.51 28.72 -8.06
CA MET A 320 -17.83 28.09 -8.16
C MET A 320 -17.74 26.81 -8.97
N VAL A 321 -18.14 25.70 -8.40
CA VAL A 321 -18.01 24.36 -9.00
C VAL A 321 -19.36 23.70 -9.20
N LEU A 322 -19.57 23.07 -10.36
CA LEU A 322 -20.68 22.16 -10.62
C LEU A 322 -20.17 20.72 -10.54
N GLY A 323 -20.56 19.98 -9.51
CA GLY A 323 -20.38 18.54 -9.47
C GLY A 323 -21.37 17.83 -10.38
N PHE A 324 -20.87 16.95 -11.24
CA PHE A 324 -21.65 16.20 -12.24
C PHE A 324 -21.43 14.71 -12.03
N ASP A 325 -22.48 14.02 -11.60
CA ASP A 325 -22.51 12.55 -11.44
C ASP A 325 -23.20 11.92 -12.64
N PRO A 326 -22.45 11.29 -13.57
CA PRO A 326 -22.98 10.74 -14.81
C PRO A 326 -23.89 9.53 -14.60
N ALA A 327 -24.98 9.42 -15.36
CA ALA A 327 -25.80 8.21 -15.40
C ALA A 327 -26.69 8.17 -16.65
N TYR A 328 -27.00 6.96 -17.17
CA TYR A 328 -27.90 6.80 -18.31
C TYR A 328 -29.38 6.86 -17.93
N ARG A 329 -29.84 5.94 -17.08
CA ARG A 329 -31.26 5.69 -16.82
C ARG A 329 -31.87 6.64 -15.77
N THR A 330 -31.14 6.87 -14.69
CA THR A 330 -31.63 7.66 -13.56
C THR A 330 -31.43 9.16 -13.74
N GLY A 331 -30.84 9.58 -14.88
CA GLY A 331 -30.45 10.96 -15.17
C GLY A 331 -29.15 11.35 -14.45
N CYS A 332 -28.41 12.30 -15.02
CA CYS A 332 -27.21 12.86 -14.42
C CYS A 332 -27.59 13.80 -13.27
N LYS A 333 -26.92 13.69 -12.12
CA LYS A 333 -27.15 14.53 -10.95
C LYS A 333 -26.14 15.65 -10.93
N LEU A 334 -26.63 16.83 -10.65
CA LEU A 334 -25.85 18.06 -10.61
C LEU A 334 -25.89 18.66 -9.21
N ALA A 335 -24.76 19.17 -8.73
CA ALA A 335 -24.65 19.89 -7.47
C ALA A 335 -23.84 21.18 -7.66
N VAL A 336 -24.46 22.30 -7.40
CA VAL A 336 -23.82 23.64 -7.42
C VAL A 336 -23.19 23.88 -6.07
N LEU A 337 -21.87 24.09 -6.06
CA LEU A 337 -21.08 24.34 -4.87
C LEU A 337 -20.47 25.74 -4.90
N ASP A 338 -20.55 26.43 -3.77
CA ASP A 338 -19.87 27.71 -3.59
C ASP A 338 -18.34 27.53 -3.42
N PRO A 339 -17.56 28.60 -3.39
CA PRO A 339 -16.10 28.54 -3.20
C PRO A 339 -15.63 27.83 -1.91
N SER A 340 -16.52 27.68 -0.92
CA SER A 340 -16.23 26.97 0.34
C SER A 340 -16.65 25.48 0.32
N GLY A 341 -17.22 25.00 -0.78
CA GLY A 341 -17.76 23.64 -0.90
C GLY A 341 -19.16 23.46 -0.31
N LYS A 342 -19.83 24.55 0.07
CA LYS A 342 -21.21 24.51 0.54
C LYS A 342 -22.18 24.30 -0.62
N LEU A 343 -23.12 23.37 -0.45
CA LEU A 343 -24.17 23.13 -1.43
C LEU A 343 -25.13 24.31 -1.53
N ILE A 344 -25.34 24.83 -2.77
CA ILE A 344 -26.31 25.85 -3.08
C ILE A 344 -27.58 25.21 -3.67
N GLN A 345 -27.44 24.36 -4.69
CA GLN A 345 -28.53 23.81 -5.48
C GLN A 345 -28.22 22.42 -5.99
N THR A 346 -29.24 21.56 -6.14
CA THR A 346 -29.14 20.31 -6.88
C THR A 346 -30.14 20.28 -8.04
N ALA A 347 -29.75 19.59 -9.13
CA ALA A 347 -30.63 19.37 -10.28
C ALA A 347 -30.43 17.94 -10.81
N VAL A 348 -31.35 17.49 -11.66
CA VAL A 348 -31.24 16.24 -12.41
C VAL A 348 -31.57 16.54 -13.87
N ILE A 349 -30.68 16.16 -14.77
CA ILE A 349 -30.85 16.29 -16.21
C ILE A 349 -30.73 14.94 -16.91
N TYR A 350 -31.29 14.82 -18.11
CA TYR A 350 -31.31 13.56 -18.86
C TYR A 350 -30.66 13.73 -20.26
N PRO A 351 -29.34 13.96 -20.36
CA PRO A 351 -28.68 14.24 -21.63
C PRO A 351 -28.47 13.03 -22.53
N HIS A 352 -28.60 11.80 -22.01
CA HIS A 352 -28.22 10.57 -22.72
C HIS A 352 -29.41 9.66 -23.06
N PRO A 353 -29.31 8.81 -24.12
CA PRO A 353 -30.20 7.67 -24.28
C PRO A 353 -30.18 6.77 -23.02
N PRO A 354 -31.31 6.14 -22.66
CA PRO A 354 -32.56 5.99 -23.39
C PRO A 354 -33.57 7.13 -23.20
N ALA A 355 -33.15 8.29 -22.64
CA ALA A 355 -34.08 9.40 -22.47
C ALA A 355 -34.63 9.91 -23.83
N PRO A 356 -35.94 10.28 -23.89
CA PRO A 356 -36.54 10.84 -25.09
C PRO A 356 -35.82 12.10 -25.56
N GLU A 357 -35.86 12.36 -26.88
CA GLU A 357 -35.16 13.49 -27.50
C GLU A 357 -35.57 14.85 -26.87
N ALA A 358 -36.88 15.06 -26.60
CA ALA A 358 -37.35 16.26 -25.93
C ALA A 358 -36.72 16.51 -24.56
N LYS A 359 -36.51 15.43 -23.75
CA LYS A 359 -35.82 15.56 -22.47
C LYS A 359 -34.32 15.85 -22.66
N ARG A 360 -33.68 15.27 -23.70
CA ARG A 360 -32.27 15.52 -24.00
C ARG A 360 -32.03 16.97 -24.43
N ALA A 361 -32.93 17.54 -25.26
CA ALA A 361 -32.89 18.97 -25.64
C ALA A 361 -33.08 19.89 -24.42
N GLN A 362 -34.04 19.57 -23.54
CA GLN A 362 -34.22 20.31 -22.28
C GLN A 362 -33.02 20.24 -21.35
N ALA A 363 -32.30 19.11 -21.35
CA ALA A 363 -31.14 18.94 -20.51
C ALA A 363 -30.02 19.94 -20.82
N GLN A 364 -29.80 20.27 -22.09
CA GLN A 364 -28.76 21.22 -22.49
C GLN A 364 -29.12 22.63 -22.01
N GLN A 365 -30.36 23.08 -22.19
CA GLN A 365 -30.81 24.39 -21.72
C GLN A 365 -30.73 24.49 -20.19
N ALA A 366 -31.23 23.48 -19.47
CA ALA A 366 -31.16 23.44 -18.00
C ALA A 366 -29.74 23.50 -17.46
N PHE A 367 -28.78 22.80 -18.15
CA PHE A 367 -27.37 22.86 -17.80
C PHE A 367 -26.79 24.28 -18.00
N LEU A 368 -27.04 24.92 -19.14
CA LEU A 368 -26.57 26.27 -19.44
C LEU A 368 -27.18 27.31 -18.50
N ASP A 369 -28.47 27.16 -18.16
CA ASP A 369 -29.13 28.02 -17.19
C ASP A 369 -28.47 27.97 -15.81
N LEU A 370 -28.13 26.79 -15.32
CA LEU A 370 -27.38 26.63 -14.06
C LEU A 370 -25.98 27.28 -14.13
N ILE A 371 -25.23 27.02 -15.21
CA ILE A 371 -23.90 27.61 -15.43
C ILE A 371 -23.97 29.15 -15.38
N ASN A 372 -24.96 29.76 -16.02
CA ASN A 372 -25.11 31.20 -16.07
C ASN A 372 -25.69 31.79 -14.78
N GLN A 373 -26.71 31.16 -14.20
CA GLN A 373 -27.36 31.63 -12.98
C GLN A 373 -26.39 31.72 -11.80
N TYR A 374 -25.55 30.71 -11.63
CA TYR A 374 -24.63 30.62 -10.50
C TYR A 374 -23.18 31.00 -10.85
N GLN A 375 -22.94 31.53 -12.07
CA GLN A 375 -21.62 31.94 -12.55
C GLN A 375 -20.57 30.84 -12.33
N ILE A 376 -20.93 29.60 -12.68
CA ILE A 376 -20.07 28.45 -12.49
C ILE A 376 -18.82 28.56 -13.36
N GLU A 377 -17.64 28.34 -12.78
CA GLU A 377 -16.34 28.46 -13.45
C GLU A 377 -15.75 27.10 -13.81
N MET A 378 -16.14 26.05 -13.08
CA MET A 378 -15.59 24.71 -13.22
C MET A 378 -16.69 23.65 -13.17
N VAL A 379 -16.57 22.60 -14.01
CA VAL A 379 -17.43 21.42 -13.96
C VAL A 379 -16.59 20.20 -13.62
N ALA A 380 -16.89 19.54 -12.49
CA ALA A 380 -16.27 18.30 -12.06
C ALA A 380 -17.12 17.12 -12.52
N ILE A 381 -16.66 16.31 -13.47
CA ILE A 381 -17.40 15.18 -14.04
C ILE A 381 -16.84 13.89 -13.46
N GLY A 382 -17.69 13.06 -12.84
CA GLY A 382 -17.29 11.72 -12.36
C GLY A 382 -16.84 10.81 -13.51
N ASN A 383 -15.86 9.95 -13.24
CA ASN A 383 -15.25 9.05 -14.25
C ASN A 383 -15.95 7.68 -14.38
N GLY A 384 -17.14 7.50 -13.82
CA GLY A 384 -17.87 6.24 -13.86
C GLY A 384 -18.70 6.01 -15.12
N THR A 385 -19.84 5.32 -14.94
CA THR A 385 -20.75 5.00 -16.04
C THR A 385 -21.29 6.26 -16.72
N ALA A 386 -21.28 6.31 -18.06
CA ALA A 386 -21.69 7.44 -18.88
C ALA A 386 -20.80 8.71 -18.76
N SER A 387 -19.60 8.60 -18.19
CA SER A 387 -18.67 9.72 -18.05
C SER A 387 -18.33 10.34 -19.40
N ARG A 388 -18.03 9.51 -20.40
CA ARG A 388 -17.60 9.99 -21.72
C ARG A 388 -18.70 10.74 -22.48
N GLU A 389 -19.91 10.19 -22.47
CA GLU A 389 -21.07 10.83 -23.08
C GLU A 389 -21.40 12.14 -22.35
N SER A 390 -21.20 12.17 -21.03
CA SER A 390 -21.38 13.39 -20.23
C SER A 390 -20.31 14.43 -20.52
N GLU A 391 -19.06 14.00 -20.72
CA GLU A 391 -17.97 14.88 -21.14
C GLU A 391 -18.27 15.54 -22.50
N GLN A 392 -18.68 14.73 -23.50
CA GLN A 392 -19.08 15.25 -24.81
C GLN A 392 -20.25 16.23 -24.71
N PHE A 393 -21.24 15.91 -23.89
CA PHE A 393 -22.39 16.80 -23.63
C PHE A 393 -21.92 18.12 -23.03
N VAL A 394 -21.11 18.08 -21.97
CA VAL A 394 -20.59 19.27 -21.27
C VAL A 394 -19.74 20.10 -22.23
N ALA A 395 -18.77 19.54 -22.92
CA ALA A 395 -17.91 20.26 -23.86
C ALA A 395 -18.72 20.93 -24.98
N THR A 396 -19.74 20.23 -25.52
CA THR A 396 -20.61 20.79 -26.56
C THR A 396 -21.45 21.95 -26.01
N ALA A 397 -21.97 21.85 -24.80
CA ALA A 397 -22.76 22.89 -24.16
C ALA A 397 -21.89 24.11 -23.82
N LEU A 398 -20.71 23.93 -23.28
CA LEU A 398 -19.79 25.01 -22.88
C LEU A 398 -19.36 25.89 -24.07
N LYS A 399 -19.26 25.37 -25.29
CA LYS A 399 -18.97 26.12 -26.53
C LYS A 399 -19.99 27.19 -26.86
N GLN A 400 -21.18 27.17 -26.24
CA GLN A 400 -22.24 28.14 -26.47
C GLN A 400 -22.17 29.36 -25.49
N LEU A 401 -21.21 29.35 -24.59
CA LEU A 401 -21.01 30.42 -23.61
C LEU A 401 -20.02 31.45 -24.14
N ASP A 402 -20.27 32.71 -23.82
CA ASP A 402 -19.40 33.85 -24.15
C ASP A 402 -18.26 34.05 -23.13
N ARG A 403 -18.09 33.12 -22.20
CA ARG A 403 -17.05 33.14 -21.17
C ARG A 403 -16.41 31.80 -21.02
N ASP A 404 -15.19 31.78 -20.50
CA ASP A 404 -14.45 30.56 -20.25
C ASP A 404 -15.02 29.80 -19.04
N VAL A 405 -15.41 28.54 -19.27
CA VAL A 405 -15.78 27.58 -18.27
C VAL A 405 -15.04 26.29 -18.62
N TYR A 406 -14.36 25.72 -17.65
CA TYR A 406 -13.56 24.52 -17.86
C TYR A 406 -14.22 23.30 -17.22
N TYR A 407 -13.85 22.11 -17.67
CA TYR A 407 -14.23 20.87 -17.02
C TYR A 407 -13.02 20.00 -16.68
N VAL A 408 -13.17 19.13 -15.69
CA VAL A 408 -12.18 18.16 -15.26
C VAL A 408 -12.88 16.83 -14.99
N ILE A 409 -12.29 15.74 -15.44
CA ILE A 409 -12.74 14.39 -15.07
C ILE A 409 -12.18 14.06 -13.71
N VAL A 410 -13.06 13.79 -12.75
CA VAL A 410 -12.72 13.51 -11.35
C VAL A 410 -12.93 12.03 -11.05
N ASN A 411 -11.98 11.43 -10.35
CA ASN A 411 -12.14 10.04 -9.87
C ASN A 411 -13.27 9.97 -8.85
N GLU A 412 -14.34 9.23 -9.15
CA GLU A 412 -15.52 9.08 -8.29
C GLU A 412 -15.45 7.84 -7.37
N SER A 413 -14.34 7.09 -7.37
CA SER A 413 -14.19 5.91 -6.51
C SER A 413 -14.54 6.22 -5.06
N GLY A 414 -15.34 5.36 -4.43
CA GLY A 414 -15.82 5.57 -3.07
C GLY A 414 -16.89 6.66 -2.87
N ALA A 415 -17.24 7.48 -3.88
CA ALA A 415 -18.30 8.50 -3.74
C ALA A 415 -19.65 7.88 -3.39
N SER A 416 -19.98 6.72 -3.97
CA SER A 416 -21.19 5.96 -3.64
C SER A 416 -21.17 5.42 -2.20
N VAL A 417 -20.00 5.01 -1.69
CA VAL A 417 -19.82 4.54 -0.31
C VAL A 417 -20.06 5.69 0.67
N TYR A 418 -19.41 6.85 0.43
CA TYR A 418 -19.65 8.06 1.23
C TYR A 418 -21.12 8.47 1.20
N SER A 419 -21.73 8.58 0.03
CA SER A 419 -23.12 9.08 -0.12
C SER A 419 -24.15 8.19 0.58
N ALA A 420 -23.85 6.90 0.78
CA ALA A 420 -24.65 5.95 1.55
C ALA A 420 -24.32 5.93 3.06
N SER A 421 -23.25 6.58 3.50
CA SER A 421 -22.78 6.60 4.89
C SER A 421 -23.76 7.35 5.82
N GLN A 422 -23.61 7.12 7.14
CA GLN A 422 -24.37 7.89 8.14
C GLN A 422 -23.97 9.36 8.11
N ASP A 423 -22.68 9.66 7.97
CA ASP A 423 -22.16 11.02 7.93
C ASP A 423 -22.76 11.85 6.79
N ALA A 424 -22.88 11.26 5.60
CA ALA A 424 -23.52 11.92 4.46
C ALA A 424 -25.04 12.09 4.65
N ARG A 425 -25.69 11.19 5.38
CA ARG A 425 -27.11 11.33 5.76
C ARG A 425 -27.32 12.43 6.78
N ASP A 426 -26.41 12.56 7.73
CA ASP A 426 -26.49 13.60 8.76
C ASP A 426 -26.18 14.99 8.19
N GLU A 427 -25.23 15.07 7.24
CA GLU A 427 -24.89 16.33 6.55
C GLU A 427 -26.01 16.77 5.58
N PHE A 428 -26.66 15.82 4.89
CA PHE A 428 -27.68 16.08 3.87
C PHE A 428 -28.92 15.18 4.05
N PRO A 429 -29.72 15.36 5.11
CA PRO A 429 -30.82 14.47 5.42
C PRO A 429 -31.91 14.42 4.33
N ASP A 430 -32.12 15.53 3.64
CA ASP A 430 -33.18 15.67 2.63
C ASP A 430 -32.77 15.25 1.21
N LEU A 431 -31.51 14.82 1.01
CA LEU A 431 -31.00 14.44 -0.30
C LEU A 431 -30.96 12.91 -0.48
N THR A 432 -31.18 12.48 -1.73
CA THR A 432 -30.97 11.08 -2.12
C THR A 432 -29.49 10.76 -2.21
N VAL A 433 -29.15 9.46 -2.17
CA VAL A 433 -27.78 8.95 -2.25
C VAL A 433 -27.05 9.51 -3.49
N GLU A 434 -27.73 9.49 -4.65
CA GLU A 434 -27.12 9.93 -5.92
C GLU A 434 -26.85 11.45 -5.94
N LYS A 435 -27.68 12.26 -5.29
CA LYS A 435 -27.45 13.71 -5.20
C LYS A 435 -26.26 14.03 -4.30
N ARG A 436 -26.06 13.24 -3.23
CA ARG A 436 -24.88 13.37 -2.36
C ARG A 436 -23.59 12.99 -3.08
N SER A 437 -23.63 12.02 -4.01
CA SER A 437 -22.49 11.66 -4.86
C SER A 437 -22.01 12.83 -5.70
N ALA A 438 -22.92 13.57 -6.35
CA ALA A 438 -22.56 14.75 -7.14
C ALA A 438 -21.87 15.85 -6.29
N ILE A 439 -22.29 16.02 -5.02
CA ILE A 439 -21.65 16.96 -4.10
C ILE A 439 -20.20 16.50 -3.84
N SER A 440 -20.00 15.23 -3.53
CA SER A 440 -18.66 14.68 -3.28
C SER A 440 -17.74 14.85 -4.48
N ILE A 441 -18.23 14.57 -5.70
CA ILE A 441 -17.44 14.75 -6.93
C ILE A 441 -16.98 16.20 -7.08
N GLY A 442 -17.87 17.18 -6.86
CA GLY A 442 -17.51 18.59 -6.94
C GLY A 442 -16.50 19.03 -5.87
N ARG A 443 -16.69 18.58 -4.62
CA ARG A 443 -15.80 18.89 -3.50
C ARG A 443 -14.40 18.27 -3.66
N ARG A 444 -14.28 17.11 -4.31
CA ARG A 444 -12.97 16.51 -4.62
C ARG A 444 -12.12 17.40 -5.54
N LEU A 445 -12.75 18.16 -6.42
CA LEU A 445 -12.05 19.12 -7.24
C LEU A 445 -11.62 20.36 -6.43
N GLN A 446 -12.45 20.80 -5.48
CA GLN A 446 -12.14 21.95 -4.64
C GLN A 446 -11.06 21.64 -3.61
N ASP A 447 -11.14 20.50 -2.91
CA ASP A 447 -10.11 20.01 -1.99
C ASP A 447 -10.16 18.47 -1.90
N PRO A 448 -9.27 17.76 -2.62
CA PRO A 448 -9.22 16.30 -2.61
C PRO A 448 -9.02 15.72 -1.21
N LEU A 449 -8.09 16.26 -0.41
CA LEU A 449 -7.81 15.77 0.93
C LEU A 449 -9.04 15.90 1.84
N ALA A 450 -9.64 17.09 1.90
CA ALA A 450 -10.76 17.38 2.80
C ALA A 450 -11.99 16.49 2.51
N GLU A 451 -12.19 16.09 1.26
CA GLU A 451 -13.33 15.25 0.89
C GLU A 451 -13.01 13.74 0.97
N LEU A 452 -11.84 13.30 0.47
CA LEU A 452 -11.51 11.86 0.43
C LEU A 452 -11.32 11.25 1.82
N VAL A 453 -10.90 12.01 2.82
CA VAL A 453 -10.79 11.52 4.21
C VAL A 453 -12.13 11.13 4.85
N LYS A 454 -13.26 11.51 4.25
CA LYS A 454 -14.61 11.10 4.68
C LYS A 454 -14.97 9.69 4.22
N ILE A 455 -14.14 9.08 3.38
CA ILE A 455 -14.34 7.78 2.76
C ILE A 455 -13.37 6.79 3.40
N ASP A 456 -13.83 5.56 3.62
CA ASP A 456 -12.90 4.49 4.00
C ASP A 456 -11.80 4.37 2.92
N PRO A 457 -10.52 4.51 3.27
CA PRO A 457 -9.44 4.48 2.28
C PRO A 457 -9.46 3.24 1.37
N GLN A 458 -9.93 2.11 1.88
CA GLN A 458 -10.10 0.88 1.09
C GLN A 458 -11.16 0.99 -0.01
N ALA A 459 -12.10 1.93 0.09
CA ALA A 459 -13.11 2.18 -0.94
C ALA A 459 -12.61 3.11 -2.07
N ILE A 460 -11.43 3.70 -1.90
CA ILE A 460 -10.77 4.51 -2.93
C ILE A 460 -10.01 3.56 -3.84
N GLY A 461 -10.35 3.52 -5.15
CA GLY A 461 -9.67 2.66 -6.11
C GLY A 461 -8.28 3.21 -6.47
N VAL A 462 -7.23 2.59 -5.97
CA VAL A 462 -5.83 2.99 -6.16
C VAL A 462 -4.98 1.90 -6.81
N GLY A 463 -5.56 0.73 -7.12
CA GLY A 463 -4.83 -0.35 -7.78
C GLY A 463 -5.69 -1.51 -8.28
N GLN A 464 -5.18 -2.21 -9.30
CA GLN A 464 -5.92 -3.27 -10.02
C GLN A 464 -6.21 -4.52 -9.17
N TYR A 465 -5.33 -4.89 -8.22
CA TYR A 465 -5.43 -6.09 -7.38
C TYR A 465 -5.85 -5.79 -5.95
N GLN A 466 -6.35 -4.58 -5.67
CA GLN A 466 -6.67 -4.10 -4.33
C GLN A 466 -7.57 -5.05 -3.52
N HIS A 467 -8.53 -5.71 -4.19
CA HIS A 467 -9.47 -6.64 -3.54
C HIS A 467 -8.92 -8.07 -3.35
N ASP A 468 -7.71 -8.36 -3.81
CA ASP A 468 -7.06 -9.65 -3.60
C ASP A 468 -6.03 -9.60 -2.46
N LEU A 469 -5.69 -8.40 -1.99
CA LEU A 469 -4.70 -8.18 -0.93
C LEU A 469 -5.28 -8.45 0.47
N PRO A 470 -4.43 -8.73 1.46
CA PRO A 470 -4.83 -8.86 2.85
C PRO A 470 -5.47 -7.55 3.37
N GLU A 471 -6.73 -7.62 3.77
CA GLU A 471 -7.56 -6.46 4.10
C GLU A 471 -6.97 -5.62 5.25
N THR A 472 -6.46 -6.28 6.29
CA THR A 472 -5.92 -5.59 7.48
C THR A 472 -4.65 -4.80 7.17
N GLU A 473 -3.72 -5.40 6.43
CA GLU A 473 -2.44 -4.77 6.06
C GLU A 473 -2.67 -3.61 5.09
N LEU A 474 -3.51 -3.84 4.07
CA LEU A 474 -3.92 -2.78 3.15
C LEU A 474 -4.56 -1.60 3.89
N LYS A 475 -5.49 -1.86 4.81
CA LYS A 475 -6.15 -0.81 5.58
C LYS A 475 -5.16 -0.03 6.44
N THR A 476 -4.24 -0.71 7.08
CA THR A 476 -3.20 -0.09 7.92
C THR A 476 -2.35 0.86 7.10
N GLU A 477 -1.85 0.40 5.95
CA GLU A 477 -1.02 1.23 5.07
C GLU A 477 -1.79 2.42 4.49
N LEU A 478 -2.99 2.21 3.95
CA LEU A 478 -3.80 3.30 3.41
C LEU A 478 -4.17 4.33 4.49
N THR A 479 -4.42 3.90 5.74
CA THR A 479 -4.67 4.81 6.86
C THR A 479 -3.42 5.63 7.20
N ALA A 480 -2.25 5.00 7.23
CA ALA A 480 -0.98 5.69 7.46
C ALA A 480 -0.71 6.75 6.37
N MET A 481 -1.04 6.47 5.11
CA MET A 481 -0.90 7.46 4.04
C MET A 481 -1.84 8.65 4.18
N VAL A 482 -3.08 8.43 4.64
CA VAL A 482 -4.01 9.53 4.95
C VAL A 482 -3.47 10.37 6.11
N GLU A 483 -2.99 9.74 7.20
CA GLU A 483 -2.39 10.44 8.33
C GLU A 483 -1.17 11.25 7.89
N ARG A 484 -0.29 10.67 7.08
CA ARG A 484 0.88 11.35 6.51
C ARG A 484 0.47 12.59 5.71
N ALA A 485 -0.51 12.47 4.81
CA ALA A 485 -1.00 13.59 4.00
C ALA A 485 -1.62 14.70 4.88
N ALA A 486 -2.51 14.35 5.82
CA ALA A 486 -3.19 15.31 6.69
C ALA A 486 -2.20 16.08 7.57
N ASN A 487 -1.23 15.39 8.20
CA ASN A 487 -0.23 16.02 9.05
C ASN A 487 0.79 16.84 8.23
N ARG A 488 1.12 16.42 7.01
CA ARG A 488 2.03 17.15 6.15
C ARG A 488 1.44 18.46 5.64
N VAL A 489 0.15 18.47 5.28
CA VAL A 489 -0.55 19.67 4.82
C VAL A 489 -0.88 20.63 5.99
N GLY A 490 -1.16 20.06 7.16
CA GLY A 490 -1.75 20.80 8.27
C GLY A 490 -3.24 21.10 8.06
N VAL A 491 -3.97 21.38 9.10
CA VAL A 491 -5.43 21.45 9.05
C VAL A 491 -5.93 22.73 9.72
N ASN A 492 -6.80 23.48 9.01
CA ASN A 492 -7.47 24.64 9.59
C ASN A 492 -8.55 24.20 10.58
N LEU A 493 -8.39 24.58 11.83
CA LEU A 493 -9.25 24.21 12.96
C LEU A 493 -10.70 24.67 12.78
N ASN A 494 -10.88 25.82 12.11
CA ASN A 494 -12.17 26.45 11.94
C ASN A 494 -13.00 25.88 10.77
N THR A 495 -12.38 25.17 9.84
CA THR A 495 -13.07 24.61 8.66
C THR A 495 -13.02 23.07 8.60
N ALA A 496 -12.12 22.46 9.34
CA ALA A 496 -11.93 21.01 9.30
C ALA A 496 -13.17 20.23 9.75
N SER A 497 -13.45 19.13 9.02
CA SER A 497 -14.38 18.10 9.46
C SER A 497 -13.79 17.27 10.59
N TYR A 498 -14.62 16.63 11.41
CA TYR A 498 -14.11 15.73 12.46
C TYR A 498 -13.38 14.52 11.85
N GLN A 499 -13.78 14.08 10.65
CA GLN A 499 -13.12 13.00 9.93
C GLN A 499 -11.67 13.37 9.61
N LEU A 500 -11.43 14.56 9.06
CA LEU A 500 -10.06 15.04 8.78
C LEU A 500 -9.24 15.17 10.07
N LEU A 501 -9.84 15.72 11.12
CA LEU A 501 -9.18 15.86 12.43
C LEU A 501 -8.78 14.51 13.04
N THR A 502 -9.50 13.42 12.76
CA THR A 502 -9.17 12.08 13.28
C THR A 502 -7.82 11.58 12.79
N TYR A 503 -7.33 12.04 11.63
CA TYR A 503 -6.04 11.69 11.06
C TYR A 503 -4.89 12.59 11.53
N ILE A 504 -5.17 13.58 12.37
CA ILE A 504 -4.13 14.42 12.96
C ILE A 504 -3.47 13.70 14.15
N SER A 505 -2.14 13.79 14.20
CA SER A 505 -1.30 13.23 15.24
C SER A 505 -1.88 13.46 16.63
N GLY A 506 -2.02 12.42 17.43
CA GLY A 506 -2.50 12.48 18.82
C GLY A 506 -4.01 12.68 18.99
N LEU A 507 -4.80 12.82 17.92
CA LEU A 507 -6.25 12.98 18.00
C LEU A 507 -6.99 11.65 17.77
N SER A 508 -7.84 11.27 18.71
CA SER A 508 -8.81 10.19 18.51
C SER A 508 -10.10 10.72 17.90
N ALA A 509 -10.92 9.85 17.32
CA ALA A 509 -12.25 10.22 16.77
C ALA A 509 -13.14 10.94 17.81
N THR A 510 -13.05 10.56 19.10
CA THR A 510 -13.79 11.23 20.18
C THR A 510 -13.29 12.65 20.39
N ILE A 511 -11.97 12.85 20.39
CA ILE A 511 -11.37 14.19 20.56
C ILE A 511 -11.69 15.06 19.35
N ALA A 512 -11.57 14.52 18.13
CA ALA A 512 -11.91 15.22 16.89
C ALA A 512 -13.37 15.73 16.90
N LYS A 513 -14.32 14.90 17.31
CA LYS A 513 -15.73 15.30 17.49
C LYS A 513 -15.90 16.37 18.56
N ASN A 514 -15.17 16.30 19.68
CA ASN A 514 -15.22 17.30 20.74
C ASN A 514 -14.64 18.66 20.28
N ILE A 515 -13.61 18.65 19.42
CA ILE A 515 -13.05 19.89 18.82
C ILE A 515 -14.12 20.59 17.98
N VAL A 516 -14.79 19.84 17.11
CA VAL A 516 -15.87 20.40 16.26
C VAL A 516 -17.02 20.91 17.13
N LYS A 517 -17.47 20.11 18.10
CA LYS A 517 -18.51 20.49 19.04
C LYS A 517 -18.17 21.77 19.80
N TYR A 518 -16.94 21.89 20.30
CA TYR A 518 -16.50 23.10 20.99
C TYR A 518 -16.58 24.32 20.08
N ARG A 519 -16.16 24.20 18.81
CA ARG A 519 -16.27 25.25 17.81
C ARG A 519 -17.73 25.67 17.58
N ASP A 520 -18.64 24.70 17.46
CA ASP A 520 -20.06 24.95 17.18
C ASP A 520 -20.75 25.64 18.38
N GLU A 521 -20.35 25.33 19.61
CA GLU A 521 -20.92 25.89 20.84
C GLU A 521 -20.30 27.24 21.26
N ASN A 522 -19.02 27.47 20.97
CA ASN A 522 -18.27 28.64 21.49
C ASN A 522 -17.80 29.62 20.39
N GLY A 523 -18.09 29.33 19.12
CA GLY A 523 -17.59 30.09 17.98
C GLY A 523 -16.23 29.62 17.51
N GLN A 524 -15.69 30.32 16.52
CA GLN A 524 -14.39 29.99 15.91
C GLN A 524 -13.25 30.07 16.94
N TYR A 525 -12.26 29.19 16.76
CA TYR A 525 -11.00 29.28 17.51
C TYR A 525 -10.25 30.53 17.05
N VAL A 526 -9.76 31.31 18.00
CA VAL A 526 -8.94 32.50 17.75
C VAL A 526 -7.47 32.29 18.12
N ASP A 527 -7.16 31.29 18.95
CA ASP A 527 -5.81 30.87 19.29
C ASP A 527 -5.74 29.37 19.62
N ARG A 528 -4.53 28.77 19.48
CA ARG A 528 -4.27 27.33 19.75
C ARG A 528 -4.46 26.95 21.22
N THR A 529 -4.39 27.91 22.15
CA THR A 529 -4.52 27.63 23.60
C THR A 529 -5.93 27.24 23.99
N GLN A 530 -6.94 27.67 23.20
CA GLN A 530 -8.34 27.30 23.43
C GLN A 530 -8.58 25.78 23.29
N LEU A 531 -7.73 25.06 22.57
CA LEU A 531 -7.78 23.60 22.47
C LEU A 531 -7.66 22.94 23.86
N LYS A 532 -6.96 23.57 24.82
CA LYS A 532 -6.84 23.05 26.19
C LYS A 532 -8.18 22.99 26.95
N LYS A 533 -9.21 23.69 26.43
CA LYS A 533 -10.58 23.67 26.96
C LYS A 533 -11.44 22.55 26.38
N VAL A 534 -10.95 21.87 25.35
CA VAL A 534 -11.68 20.78 24.67
C VAL A 534 -11.69 19.54 25.56
N SER A 535 -12.89 18.99 25.78
CA SER A 535 -13.08 17.79 26.61
C SER A 535 -12.27 16.59 26.06
N ARG A 536 -11.59 15.88 26.96
CA ARG A 536 -10.74 14.71 26.68
C ARG A 536 -9.46 14.99 25.90
N LEU A 537 -9.16 16.20 25.53
CA LEU A 537 -7.86 16.58 24.97
C LEU A 537 -6.85 16.78 26.10
N GLY A 538 -6.15 15.72 26.47
CA GLY A 538 -5.11 15.76 27.50
C GLY A 538 -3.82 16.46 27.04
N PRO A 539 -2.89 16.77 27.97
CA PRO A 539 -1.65 17.50 27.65
C PRO A 539 -0.81 16.83 26.56
N LYS A 540 -0.69 15.51 26.57
CA LYS A 540 0.08 14.76 25.60
C LYS A 540 -0.55 14.81 24.19
N ALA A 541 -1.86 14.60 24.10
CA ALA A 541 -2.58 14.69 22.84
C ALA A 541 -2.54 16.12 22.27
N TYR A 542 -2.67 17.13 23.14
CA TYR A 542 -2.48 18.54 22.77
C TYR A 542 -1.09 18.78 22.17
N GLN A 543 -0.03 18.35 22.86
CA GLN A 543 1.35 18.52 22.41
C GLN A 543 1.56 17.89 21.03
N GLN A 544 1.05 16.68 20.81
CA GLN A 544 1.22 15.99 19.53
C GLN A 544 0.42 16.59 18.37
N ALA A 545 -0.75 17.19 18.68
CA ALA A 545 -1.67 17.69 17.65
C ALA A 545 -1.44 19.16 17.29
N VAL A 546 -1.08 19.99 18.26
CA VAL A 546 -1.20 21.44 18.15
C VAL A 546 -0.39 22.06 17.01
N GLY A 547 0.77 21.49 16.68
CA GLY A 547 1.61 21.98 15.59
C GLY A 547 1.02 21.74 14.20
N PHE A 548 0.13 20.74 14.05
CA PHE A 548 -0.54 20.40 12.80
C PHE A 548 -1.90 21.10 12.62
N LEU A 549 -2.35 21.81 13.65
CA LEU A 549 -3.63 22.51 13.65
C LEU A 549 -3.40 24.01 13.47
N ARG A 550 -3.90 24.56 12.37
CA ARG A 550 -3.75 25.98 12.02
C ARG A 550 -5.00 26.77 12.32
N ILE A 551 -4.83 28.05 12.63
CA ILE A 551 -5.92 29.02 12.76
C ILE A 551 -5.62 30.16 11.80
N VAL A 552 -6.41 30.23 10.73
CA VAL A 552 -6.36 31.35 9.79
C VAL A 552 -7.15 32.51 10.41
N ASP A 553 -6.61 33.73 10.33
CA ASP A 553 -7.22 34.96 10.89
C ASP A 553 -7.43 34.92 12.41
N GLY A 554 -6.56 34.18 13.14
CA GLY A 554 -6.54 34.15 14.62
C GLY A 554 -5.79 35.34 15.23
N ASP A 555 -5.88 35.46 16.57
CA ASP A 555 -5.23 36.54 17.34
C ASP A 555 -3.71 36.45 17.29
N ASN A 556 -3.15 35.23 17.17
CA ASN A 556 -1.72 34.97 17.04
C ASN A 556 -1.38 34.47 15.64
N PRO A 557 -0.76 35.27 14.78
CA PRO A 557 -0.41 34.86 13.41
C PRO A 557 0.55 33.66 13.35
N LEU A 558 1.33 33.34 14.40
CA LEU A 558 2.13 32.11 14.47
C LEU A 558 1.25 30.86 14.49
N ASP A 559 -0.01 30.96 14.91
CA ASP A 559 -0.98 29.86 14.87
C ASP A 559 -1.38 29.47 13.45
N ASN A 560 -1.09 30.31 12.45
CA ASN A 560 -1.25 30.00 11.01
C ASN A 560 0.06 29.49 10.38
N THR A 561 0.97 28.94 11.16
CA THR A 561 2.23 28.35 10.71
C THR A 561 2.35 26.91 11.16
N ASP A 562 3.36 26.21 10.66
CA ASP A 562 3.72 24.85 11.11
C ASP A 562 4.61 24.87 12.37
N ILE A 563 4.94 26.05 12.90
CA ILE A 563 5.76 26.21 14.08
C ILE A 563 5.01 25.66 15.30
N HIS A 564 5.63 24.75 16.03
CA HIS A 564 5.08 24.23 17.26
C HIS A 564 5.11 25.28 18.37
N PRO A 565 4.09 25.40 19.23
CA PRO A 565 4.10 26.39 20.34
C PRO A 565 5.31 26.32 21.26
N GLU A 566 5.96 25.17 21.40
CA GLU A 566 7.24 25.03 22.14
C GLU A 566 8.36 25.90 21.55
N SER A 567 8.30 26.18 20.23
CA SER A 567 9.31 26.98 19.51
C SER A 567 8.91 28.45 19.35
N TYR A 568 7.75 28.90 19.87
CA TYR A 568 7.34 30.30 19.80
C TYR A 568 8.34 31.28 20.44
N PRO A 569 9.00 30.97 21.59
CA PRO A 569 10.02 31.86 22.13
C PRO A 569 11.17 32.11 21.13
N VAL A 570 11.64 31.07 20.45
CA VAL A 570 12.71 31.19 19.42
C VAL A 570 12.20 31.94 18.20
N ALA A 571 11.00 31.65 17.71
CA ALA A 571 10.38 32.37 16.59
C ALA A 571 10.24 33.86 16.90
N THR A 572 9.84 34.23 18.14
CA THR A 572 9.70 35.62 18.58
C THR A 572 11.07 36.33 18.62
N GLN A 573 12.12 35.65 19.10
CA GLN A 573 13.47 36.20 19.11
C GLN A 573 14.00 36.45 17.68
N ILE A 574 13.78 35.48 16.76
CA ILE A 574 14.13 35.60 15.34
C ILE A 574 13.45 36.84 14.72
N LEU A 575 12.16 37.04 14.97
CA LEU A 575 11.40 38.19 14.46
C LEU A 575 11.91 39.52 15.02
N GLN A 576 12.26 39.57 16.32
CA GLN A 576 12.82 40.77 16.93
C GLN A 576 14.17 41.14 16.31
N ASP A 577 15.08 40.17 16.14
CA ASP A 577 16.41 40.39 15.59
C ASP A 577 16.34 40.76 14.09
N ALA A 578 15.39 40.17 13.35
CA ALA A 578 15.09 40.53 11.96
C ALA A 578 14.41 41.92 11.82
N GLN A 579 13.95 42.52 12.93
CA GLN A 579 13.11 43.71 12.93
C GLN A 579 11.84 43.57 12.08
N VAL A 580 11.26 42.36 12.06
CA VAL A 580 10.04 42.03 11.32
C VAL A 580 8.88 41.90 12.29
N THR A 581 7.80 42.59 12.00
CA THR A 581 6.54 42.42 12.76
C THR A 581 5.78 41.20 12.22
N VAL A 582 4.94 40.60 13.05
CA VAL A 582 4.17 39.41 12.67
C VAL A 582 3.19 39.71 11.53
N SER A 583 2.73 40.97 11.38
CA SER A 583 1.87 41.43 10.28
C SER A 583 2.62 41.57 8.92
N GLU A 584 3.94 41.60 8.94
CA GLU A 584 4.77 41.70 7.72
C GLU A 584 5.20 40.34 7.18
N LEU A 585 4.88 39.26 7.91
CA LEU A 585 5.25 37.91 7.48
C LEU A 585 4.74 37.59 6.08
N GLY A 586 5.58 36.92 5.28
CA GLY A 586 5.29 36.60 3.87
C GLY A 586 5.59 37.73 2.88
N SER A 587 5.91 38.96 3.33
CA SER A 587 6.36 40.03 2.45
C SER A 587 7.79 39.80 1.96
N SER A 588 8.12 40.38 0.78
CA SER A 588 9.48 40.24 0.22
C SER A 588 10.55 40.85 1.13
N SER A 589 10.25 41.96 1.82
CA SER A 589 11.18 42.63 2.76
C SER A 589 11.41 41.77 4.00
N ALA A 590 10.37 41.22 4.59
CA ALA A 590 10.47 40.29 5.73
C ALA A 590 11.26 39.03 5.37
N ASN A 591 10.99 38.46 4.20
CA ASN A 591 11.71 37.26 3.73
C ASN A 591 13.21 37.51 3.52
N GLN A 592 13.60 38.69 2.98
CA GLN A 592 15.02 39.07 2.87
C GLN A 592 15.70 39.24 4.23
N ALA A 593 15.01 39.89 5.19
CA ALA A 593 15.52 40.06 6.54
C ALA A 593 15.70 38.71 7.26
N LEU A 594 14.73 37.82 7.15
CA LEU A 594 14.79 36.47 7.73
C LEU A 594 15.89 35.59 7.10
N GLN A 595 16.10 35.68 5.77
CA GLN A 595 17.16 34.95 5.07
C GLN A 595 18.57 35.42 5.40
N ALA A 596 18.71 36.66 5.86
CA ALA A 596 20.01 37.22 6.23
C ALA A 596 20.52 36.76 7.60
N LEU A 597 19.65 36.12 8.42
CA LEU A 597 19.99 35.62 9.75
C LEU A 597 20.75 34.29 9.66
N ASP A 598 21.74 34.13 10.55
CA ASP A 598 22.42 32.85 10.74
C ASP A 598 21.64 31.97 11.71
N PRO A 599 21.04 30.84 11.26
CA PRO A 599 20.28 29.94 12.12
C PRO A 599 21.07 29.43 13.34
N GLN A 600 22.41 29.31 13.22
CA GLN A 600 23.25 28.82 14.30
C GLN A 600 23.19 29.72 15.56
N THR A 601 22.88 31.00 15.40
CA THR A 601 22.77 31.97 16.50
C THR A 601 21.63 31.66 17.47
N TYR A 602 20.58 30.96 16.99
CA TYR A 602 19.36 30.67 17.75
C TYR A 602 19.30 29.24 18.30
N VAL A 603 20.37 28.47 18.13
CA VAL A 603 20.48 27.12 18.68
C VAL A 603 20.63 27.21 20.20
N THR A 604 19.82 26.43 20.93
CA THR A 604 19.83 26.32 22.41
C THR A 604 19.98 24.86 22.82
N ASP A 605 20.07 24.58 24.09
CA ASP A 605 20.11 23.20 24.61
C ASP A 605 18.82 22.41 24.32
N THR A 606 17.72 23.11 24.06
CA THR A 606 16.39 22.50 23.81
C THR A 606 15.91 22.61 22.36
N VAL A 607 16.52 23.51 21.56
CA VAL A 607 16.14 23.76 20.15
C VAL A 607 17.39 23.69 19.29
N GLY A 608 17.50 22.66 18.48
CA GLY A 608 18.66 22.45 17.61
C GLY A 608 18.56 23.17 16.26
N LEU A 609 19.60 23.02 15.46
CA LEU A 609 19.74 23.71 14.18
C LEU A 609 18.64 23.37 13.17
N ALA A 610 18.21 22.10 13.12
CA ALA A 610 17.15 21.66 12.21
C ALA A 610 15.82 22.36 12.53
N THR A 611 15.45 22.41 13.81
CA THR A 611 14.26 23.12 14.28
C THR A 611 14.33 24.62 14.02
N VAL A 612 15.47 25.26 14.28
CA VAL A 612 15.65 26.70 13.99
C VAL A 612 15.51 26.99 12.50
N THR A 613 16.10 26.15 11.66
CA THR A 613 15.99 26.28 10.20
C THR A 613 14.55 26.15 9.73
N ASP A 614 13.79 25.17 10.26
CA ASP A 614 12.37 25.02 9.97
C ASP A 614 11.57 26.25 10.41
N VAL A 615 11.80 26.77 11.63
CA VAL A 615 11.13 27.99 12.13
C VAL A 615 11.37 29.17 11.18
N ILE A 616 12.61 29.42 10.75
CA ILE A 616 12.90 30.51 9.80
C ILE A 616 12.17 30.30 8.46
N ASN A 617 12.15 29.07 7.93
CA ASN A 617 11.44 28.76 6.71
C ASN A 617 9.93 28.95 6.80
N ASP A 618 9.34 28.55 7.92
CA ASP A 618 7.90 28.69 8.19
C ASP A 618 7.49 30.16 8.37
N LEU A 619 8.32 30.97 9.01
CA LEU A 619 8.10 32.42 9.14
C LEU A 619 8.13 33.15 7.77
N GLN A 620 8.88 32.64 6.79
CA GLN A 620 8.91 33.22 5.44
C GLN A 620 7.63 32.94 4.65
N LYS A 621 6.89 31.90 5.00
CA LYS A 621 5.73 31.42 4.22
C LYS A 621 4.55 31.06 5.13
N PRO A 622 4.01 32.00 5.91
CA PRO A 622 2.87 31.75 6.78
C PRO A 622 1.66 31.29 5.97
N GLY A 623 0.90 30.33 6.48
CA GLY A 623 -0.33 29.85 5.84
C GLY A 623 -0.15 29.10 4.52
N ARG A 624 1.10 28.77 4.12
CA ARG A 624 1.34 28.05 2.87
C ARG A 624 0.74 26.64 2.95
N ASP A 625 -0.08 26.32 1.95
CA ASP A 625 -0.44 24.94 1.65
C ASP A 625 0.63 24.34 0.73
N LEU A 626 1.25 23.24 1.15
CA LEU A 626 2.30 22.58 0.34
C LEU A 626 1.78 22.13 -1.03
N ARG A 627 0.48 21.88 -1.13
CA ARG A 627 -0.19 21.47 -2.37
C ARG A 627 -0.29 22.59 -3.40
N ASP A 628 -0.17 23.86 -3.00
CA ASP A 628 -0.18 25.01 -3.94
C ASP A 628 1.02 24.98 -4.92
N SER A 629 2.06 24.21 -4.61
CA SER A 629 3.21 24.01 -5.50
C SER A 629 3.09 22.76 -6.39
N MET A 630 2.04 21.97 -6.23
CA MET A 630 1.78 20.77 -7.04
C MET A 630 1.15 21.17 -8.39
N PRO A 631 1.28 20.33 -9.43
CA PRO A 631 0.64 20.60 -10.71
C PRO A 631 -0.88 20.78 -10.56
N ALA A 632 -1.43 21.85 -11.13
CA ALA A 632 -2.87 22.01 -11.20
C ALA A 632 -3.47 20.95 -12.15
N PRO A 633 -4.70 20.47 -11.93
CA PRO A 633 -5.36 19.57 -12.86
C PRO A 633 -5.43 20.13 -14.28
N LEU A 634 -5.28 19.27 -15.30
CA LEU A 634 -5.46 19.67 -16.68
C LEU A 634 -6.91 20.09 -16.90
N LEU A 635 -7.08 21.33 -17.36
CA LEU A 635 -8.38 21.91 -17.67
C LEU A 635 -8.72 21.66 -19.13
N HIS A 636 -9.88 21.05 -19.39
CA HIS A 636 -10.31 20.71 -20.74
C HIS A 636 -11.41 21.65 -21.24
N GLN A 637 -11.40 21.93 -22.54
CA GLN A 637 -12.48 22.62 -23.27
C GLN A 637 -12.99 21.76 -24.44
N ASP A 638 -12.17 20.86 -24.98
CA ASP A 638 -12.47 19.98 -26.11
C ASP A 638 -12.29 18.51 -25.76
N VAL A 639 -12.99 17.63 -26.48
CA VAL A 639 -12.95 16.18 -26.33
C VAL A 639 -12.17 15.55 -27.48
N MET A 640 -11.23 14.66 -27.16
CA MET A 640 -10.54 13.80 -28.12
C MET A 640 -11.12 12.38 -28.10
N THR A 641 -11.12 11.73 -29.25
CA THR A 641 -11.50 10.31 -29.38
C THR A 641 -10.27 9.46 -29.72
N ILE A 642 -10.35 8.15 -29.53
CA ILE A 642 -9.26 7.23 -29.88
C ILE A 642 -8.92 7.27 -31.38
N ASP A 643 -9.91 7.59 -32.23
CA ASP A 643 -9.74 7.70 -33.68
C ASP A 643 -8.98 8.98 -34.10
N ASP A 644 -8.91 9.99 -33.23
CA ASP A 644 -8.15 11.21 -33.44
C ASP A 644 -6.65 11.00 -33.17
N LEU A 645 -6.28 9.92 -32.49
CA LEU A 645 -4.91 9.63 -32.12
C LEU A 645 -4.09 9.15 -33.29
N LYS A 646 -2.94 9.78 -33.51
CA LYS A 646 -1.95 9.38 -34.53
C LYS A 646 -0.65 9.00 -33.85
N VAL A 647 0.00 7.92 -34.31
CA VAL A 647 1.33 7.54 -33.85
C VAL A 647 2.30 8.72 -34.03
N GLY A 648 3.07 9.02 -32.99
CA GLY A 648 3.96 10.17 -32.91
C GLY A 648 3.29 11.48 -32.46
N MET A 649 1.96 11.51 -32.26
CA MET A 649 1.25 12.69 -31.74
C MET A 649 1.71 12.97 -30.31
N GLN A 650 2.10 14.21 -30.03
CA GLN A 650 2.46 14.69 -28.71
C GLN A 650 1.23 15.19 -27.97
N LEU A 651 1.09 14.77 -26.71
CA LEU A 651 -0.02 15.12 -25.82
C LEU A 651 0.49 15.40 -24.43
N GLU A 652 -0.24 16.20 -23.69
CA GLU A 652 -0.14 16.27 -22.24
C GLU A 652 -1.18 15.35 -21.62
N GLY A 653 -0.78 14.61 -20.60
CA GLY A 653 -1.69 13.70 -19.90
C GLY A 653 -1.43 13.68 -18.41
N THR A 654 -2.46 13.32 -17.65
CA THR A 654 -2.37 13.17 -16.20
C THR A 654 -2.14 11.71 -15.83
N VAL A 655 -1.13 11.44 -15.01
CA VAL A 655 -0.86 10.10 -14.49
C VAL A 655 -1.99 9.69 -13.54
N ARG A 656 -2.75 8.66 -13.91
CA ARG A 656 -3.89 8.14 -13.12
C ARG A 656 -3.50 7.04 -12.14
N ASN A 657 -2.55 6.21 -12.54
CA ASN A 657 -2.09 5.09 -11.74
C ASN A 657 -0.65 4.73 -12.11
N VAL A 658 0.15 4.37 -11.10
CA VAL A 658 1.53 3.88 -11.29
C VAL A 658 1.58 2.45 -10.79
N VAL A 659 2.14 1.57 -11.61
CA VAL A 659 2.29 0.13 -11.34
C VAL A 659 3.73 -0.30 -11.65
N ASP A 660 4.15 -1.46 -11.19
CA ASP A 660 5.54 -1.93 -11.33
C ASP A 660 6.07 -1.94 -12.77
N PHE A 661 5.19 -2.13 -13.75
CA PHE A 661 5.57 -2.22 -15.17
C PHE A 661 5.36 -0.92 -15.96
N GLY A 662 4.85 0.15 -15.33
CA GLY A 662 4.63 1.42 -16.01
C GLY A 662 3.62 2.33 -15.34
N ALA A 663 3.13 3.31 -16.09
CA ALA A 663 2.10 4.24 -15.63
C ALA A 663 0.94 4.33 -16.64
N PHE A 664 -0.26 4.43 -16.10
CA PHE A 664 -1.46 4.73 -16.88
C PHE A 664 -1.68 6.24 -16.89
N VAL A 665 -1.79 6.80 -18.09
CA VAL A 665 -1.88 8.24 -18.31
C VAL A 665 -3.17 8.56 -19.04
N ASP A 666 -3.98 9.40 -18.43
CA ASP A 666 -5.17 9.98 -19.05
C ASP A 666 -4.75 11.10 -20.01
N ILE A 667 -4.96 10.90 -21.29
CA ILE A 667 -4.66 11.85 -22.36
C ILE A 667 -5.93 12.49 -22.95
N GLY A 668 -7.06 12.44 -22.21
CA GLY A 668 -8.34 12.99 -22.64
C GLY A 668 -9.13 12.07 -23.60
N VAL A 669 -8.79 10.78 -23.69
CA VAL A 669 -9.57 9.76 -24.44
C VAL A 669 -10.15 8.71 -23.49
N LYS A 670 -11.11 7.89 -23.99
CA LYS A 670 -11.90 6.96 -23.16
C LYS A 670 -11.07 5.99 -22.30
N HIS A 671 -9.92 5.57 -22.77
CA HIS A 671 -9.05 4.62 -22.09
C HIS A 671 -7.71 5.26 -21.83
N ASP A 672 -7.22 5.11 -20.60
CA ASP A 672 -5.89 5.58 -20.25
C ASP A 672 -4.83 4.87 -21.13
N GLY A 673 -3.85 5.62 -21.57
CA GLY A 673 -2.71 5.07 -22.31
C GLY A 673 -1.65 4.53 -21.33
N LEU A 674 -1.03 3.41 -21.68
CA LEU A 674 0.06 2.83 -20.89
C LEU A 674 1.42 3.35 -21.38
N VAL A 675 2.17 3.98 -20.47
CA VAL A 675 3.61 4.20 -20.64
C VAL A 675 4.33 3.05 -19.92
N HIS A 676 4.91 2.12 -20.69
CA HIS A 676 5.67 1.03 -20.11
C HIS A 676 6.98 1.56 -19.50
N VAL A 677 7.49 0.95 -18.42
CA VAL A 677 8.70 1.37 -17.68
C VAL A 677 9.92 1.59 -18.59
N SER A 678 10.09 0.77 -19.63
CA SER A 678 11.18 0.91 -20.61
C SER A 678 11.05 2.13 -21.54
N ARG A 679 9.92 2.84 -21.50
CA ARG A 679 9.59 4.00 -22.35
C ARG A 679 9.43 5.29 -21.56
N MET A 680 9.74 5.26 -20.26
CA MET A 680 9.65 6.43 -19.39
C MET A 680 10.94 7.26 -19.37
N SER A 681 12.10 6.62 -19.53
CA SER A 681 13.39 7.27 -19.45
C SER A 681 14.41 6.63 -20.39
N LYS A 682 15.39 7.44 -20.86
CA LYS A 682 16.58 6.94 -21.61
C LYS A 682 17.53 6.13 -20.72
N LYS A 683 17.49 6.34 -19.40
CA LYS A 683 18.26 5.58 -18.43
C LYS A 683 17.44 4.38 -17.98
N PHE A 684 18.10 3.26 -17.70
CA PHE A 684 17.42 2.12 -17.10
C PHE A 684 16.83 2.51 -15.74
N ILE A 685 15.53 2.30 -15.59
CA ILE A 685 14.79 2.48 -14.33
C ILE A 685 14.17 1.15 -13.96
N LYS A 686 14.26 0.81 -12.70
CA LYS A 686 13.68 -0.44 -12.16
C LYS A 686 12.25 -0.21 -11.69
N ASP A 687 11.96 1.00 -11.23
CA ASP A 687 10.69 1.37 -10.60
C ASP A 687 10.12 2.63 -11.27
N PRO A 688 8.93 2.58 -11.87
CA PRO A 688 8.28 3.73 -12.49
C PRO A 688 8.09 4.93 -11.56
N ARG A 689 7.96 4.71 -10.25
CA ARG A 689 7.81 5.77 -9.22
C ARG A 689 9.03 6.69 -9.09
N GLN A 690 10.17 6.27 -9.62
CA GLN A 690 11.37 7.13 -9.70
C GLN A 690 11.24 8.24 -10.77
N VAL A 691 10.23 8.13 -11.64
CA VAL A 691 10.07 9.04 -12.78
C VAL A 691 8.75 9.80 -12.72
N VAL A 692 7.65 9.13 -12.29
CA VAL A 692 6.31 9.72 -12.24
C VAL A 692 5.55 9.29 -10.99
N SER A 693 4.63 10.16 -10.57
CA SER A 693 3.68 9.95 -9.48
C SER A 693 2.23 10.16 -9.96
N VAL A 694 1.27 9.60 -9.24
CA VAL A 694 -0.15 9.83 -9.54
C VAL A 694 -0.47 11.33 -9.41
N GLY A 695 -1.15 11.87 -10.41
CA GLY A 695 -1.47 13.29 -10.51
C GLY A 695 -0.46 14.13 -11.28
N ASP A 696 0.72 13.58 -11.61
CA ASP A 696 1.69 14.30 -12.43
C ASP A 696 1.14 14.56 -13.84
N ILE A 697 1.44 15.75 -14.36
CA ILE A 697 1.21 16.09 -15.77
C ILE A 697 2.48 15.75 -16.53
N VAL A 698 2.35 14.89 -17.50
CA VAL A 698 3.47 14.39 -18.29
C VAL A 698 3.25 14.62 -19.78
N THR A 699 4.32 14.98 -20.47
CA THR A 699 4.32 15.02 -21.93
C THR A 699 4.56 13.60 -22.45
N VAL A 700 3.64 13.10 -23.26
CA VAL A 700 3.70 11.75 -23.85
C VAL A 700 3.51 11.83 -25.37
N TRP A 701 4.02 10.82 -26.05
CA TRP A 701 3.79 10.60 -27.46
C TRP A 701 3.04 9.29 -27.66
N VAL A 702 2.07 9.30 -28.56
CA VAL A 702 1.35 8.08 -28.96
C VAL A 702 2.33 7.14 -29.66
N TYR A 703 2.56 5.99 -29.07
CA TYR A 703 3.47 4.97 -29.60
C TYR A 703 2.75 3.97 -30.51
N GLU A 704 1.59 3.48 -30.07
CA GLU A 704 0.76 2.51 -30.76
C GLU A 704 -0.70 2.66 -30.33
N VAL A 705 -1.63 2.48 -31.25
CA VAL A 705 -3.07 2.44 -30.97
C VAL A 705 -3.63 1.14 -31.52
N ASP A 706 -4.17 0.29 -30.66
CA ASP A 706 -4.89 -0.95 -31.00
C ASP A 706 -6.40 -0.66 -30.90
N LEU A 707 -7.02 -0.35 -32.02
CA LEU A 707 -8.44 -0.01 -32.09
C LEU A 707 -9.34 -1.22 -31.75
N ASP A 708 -8.93 -2.43 -32.09
CA ASP A 708 -9.71 -3.66 -31.86
C ASP A 708 -9.79 -3.96 -30.34
N ARG A 709 -8.69 -3.77 -29.63
CA ARG A 709 -8.59 -3.98 -28.18
C ARG A 709 -8.79 -2.72 -27.37
N GLN A 710 -8.97 -1.58 -28.02
CA GLN A 710 -9.05 -0.26 -27.40
C GLN A 710 -7.88 0.01 -26.44
N ARG A 711 -6.66 -0.33 -26.85
CA ARG A 711 -5.44 -0.13 -26.07
C ARG A 711 -4.57 0.95 -26.69
N ILE A 712 -4.04 1.82 -25.85
CA ILE A 712 -3.17 2.92 -26.26
C ILE A 712 -1.84 2.71 -25.54
N GLN A 713 -0.76 2.61 -26.33
CA GLN A 713 0.58 2.63 -25.80
C GLN A 713 1.20 4.00 -26.01
N LEU A 714 1.79 4.52 -24.96
CA LEU A 714 2.41 5.82 -24.90
C LEU A 714 3.91 5.71 -24.62
N THR A 715 4.65 6.76 -24.92
CA THR A 715 6.06 6.90 -24.53
C THR A 715 6.34 8.30 -24.05
N MET A 716 7.18 8.44 -23.02
CA MET A 716 7.71 9.73 -22.57
C MET A 716 9.02 10.10 -23.29
N LEU A 717 9.49 9.23 -24.18
CA LEU A 717 10.65 9.47 -25.01
C LEU A 717 10.20 10.05 -26.35
N PRO A 718 10.67 11.23 -26.76
CA PRO A 718 10.30 11.79 -28.06
C PRO A 718 10.69 10.85 -29.18
N PRO A 719 9.86 10.73 -30.23
CA PRO A 719 10.21 9.94 -31.40
C PRO A 719 11.54 10.43 -31.99
N LYS A 720 12.39 9.48 -32.39
CA LYS A 720 13.64 9.84 -33.09
C LYS A 720 13.25 10.54 -34.39
N ASN A 721 13.73 11.76 -34.59
CA ASN A 721 13.66 12.40 -35.89
C ASN A 721 14.53 11.57 -36.84
N ASP A 722 13.97 11.17 -37.99
CA ASP A 722 14.69 10.44 -39.05
C ASP A 722 15.84 11.24 -39.72
N HIS A 723 16.38 12.23 -39.00
CA HIS A 723 17.43 13.14 -39.50
C HIS A 723 18.65 13.27 -38.57
N ASP A 724 18.84 12.32 -37.60
CA ASP A 724 20.12 12.25 -36.85
C ASP A 724 20.83 10.91 -37.02
#